data_13a8a7f476fd08b2f319c710509d233d
#
_entry.id   13a8a7f476fd08b2f319c710509d233d
#
_cell.length_a   1.000
_cell.length_b   1.000
_cell.length_c   1.000
_cell.angle_alpha   90.00
_cell.angle_beta   90.00
_cell.angle_gamma   90.00
#
_symmetry.space_group_name_H-M   'P 1'
#
loop_
_entity.id
_entity.type
_entity.pdbx_description
1 polymer ?
#
loop_
_entity_poly.entity_id
_entity_poly.type
_entity_poly.pdbx_seq_one_letter_code
_entity_poly.pdbx_strand_id
1 'polypeptide(L)'
;MSEVKKRQKKFGENVIKLQSEPLWRKIIEPFIDVFSIVLILAAIVSLIHGEIIDAVIILIILIISAVIFYVQRFSTDRVLRSLSRHDAQKVDVLRSGKIISIDSAKLVPGDIVNLSEGEKVPADIRLIKATNLRINESQLTGESIPIGKNSDKLEGEQQIYERTNMLFQGSFIVSGTGAGVVTATGNQTEFGNLAALSKKEITKSPVQQKIDKLITKIIAVVSAVATVAFCLSLLRGMDVLDSLRFVIALSVSAVPESLPIAISVVLVLGMRRMAKKKALVHQMRAIETIGVINTIATDKTGTLTKNLLTVQDIWTPEKRNNLSKAIAYFVNRGDSKSHDPLDIALDNFARKNGTGVRGLPAAELPFNQDFSMSAAVWHNGASYKIYYKGAPEEIIKRCKLPATESKRAKQAITELTSKGYRVVGLAVSDDVEIPTDFSKISRQKLQFKGLVAVADVLRPEASRAIKSAISAGVSVRMITGDHFETAYQIGKKLGMVKDREEVFDCREMSKMTDDELDKIIERTKVFSRVIPEQKYRILTILKRHNITAMTGDGVNDVPALSGADVGIAMGSGSHIAKDAGAIILLDNNFKTIIDAMREGRTIIANVKRMLFYLLSTNTGELITMIGALLIGIKTPLEPVQILWVNLVTDTSMVIPLGLEPAEKNVMKQPPKSPDAPILDKIMVWRMAVAAGTMAAIALITYVFFEKHYGHDYAQTLAFISLVVSQWANAFNARSDGDSVFTRLKVMNHGFYIGITMSLILQALVLFGPLGGLLHIHKVATHHMITIGLASLIIPIATSEIHKWWTRQKLADRVL
;
A
#
# COMPACT_ATOMS: atom_id res chain seq x y z
N MET A 1 30.28 -22.09 -13.94
CA MET A 1 28.99 -22.64 -13.42
C MET A 1 29.18 -23.65 -12.31
N SER A 2 30.11 -24.63 -12.40
CA SER A 2 30.40 -25.63 -11.31
C SER A 2 30.91 -24.93 -10.03
N GLU A 3 31.83 -23.98 -10.18
CA GLU A 3 32.40 -23.20 -9.06
C GLU A 3 31.35 -22.34 -8.34
N VAL A 4 30.43 -21.73 -9.06
CA VAL A 4 29.32 -20.97 -8.47
C VAL A 4 28.45 -21.88 -7.60
N LYS A 5 28.09 -23.08 -8.07
CA LYS A 5 27.32 -24.05 -7.28
C LYS A 5 28.07 -24.51 -6.02
N LYS A 6 29.40 -24.67 -6.11
CA LYS A 6 30.24 -25.03 -4.97
C LYS A 6 30.26 -23.91 -3.91
N ARG A 7 30.43 -22.64 -4.37
CA ARG A 7 30.40 -21.46 -3.48
C ARG A 7 29.02 -21.25 -2.87
N GLN A 8 27.95 -21.46 -3.63
CA GLN A 8 26.59 -21.35 -3.13
C GLN A 8 26.28 -22.40 -2.05
N LYS A 9 26.81 -23.63 -2.18
CA LYS A 9 26.73 -24.63 -1.11
C LYS A 9 27.53 -24.23 0.14
N LYS A 10 28.69 -23.56 -0.04
CA LYS A 10 29.56 -23.16 1.08
C LYS A 10 29.04 -21.93 1.83
N PHE A 11 28.62 -20.88 1.11
CA PHE A 11 28.26 -19.58 1.67
C PHE A 11 26.74 -19.37 1.80
N GLY A 12 25.92 -20.24 1.19
CA GLY A 12 24.48 -20.09 1.15
C GLY A 12 24.00 -19.09 0.07
N GLU A 13 22.71 -18.75 0.15
CA GLU A 13 22.13 -17.69 -0.67
C GLU A 13 22.42 -16.32 -0.07
N ASN A 14 22.54 -15.29 -0.92
CA ASN A 14 22.75 -13.90 -0.48
C ASN A 14 21.42 -13.30 0.05
N VAL A 15 20.98 -13.83 1.18
CA VAL A 15 19.76 -13.42 1.88
C VAL A 15 20.08 -13.25 3.37
N ILE A 16 19.72 -12.11 3.93
CA ILE A 16 19.88 -11.85 5.36
C ILE A 16 18.78 -12.61 6.10
N LYS A 17 19.17 -13.62 6.85
CA LYS A 17 18.28 -14.38 7.73
C LYS A 17 18.27 -13.73 9.10
N LEU A 18 17.18 -13.06 9.44
CA LEU A 18 16.93 -12.55 10.79
C LEU A 18 16.77 -13.73 11.75
N GLN A 19 17.18 -13.56 13.01
CA GLN A 19 16.96 -14.55 14.05
C GLN A 19 15.45 -14.83 14.16
N SER A 20 15.05 -16.07 13.89
CA SER A 20 13.69 -16.51 14.10
C SER A 20 13.45 -16.68 15.60
N GLU A 21 12.28 -16.25 16.08
CA GLU A 21 11.88 -16.57 17.45
C GLU A 21 11.98 -18.08 17.73
N PRO A 22 12.43 -18.48 18.92
CA PRO A 22 12.57 -19.88 19.26
C PRO A 22 11.21 -20.59 19.14
N LEU A 23 11.22 -21.83 18.63
CA LEU A 23 10.01 -22.62 18.34
C LEU A 23 9.11 -22.77 19.56
N TRP A 24 9.68 -22.96 20.76
CA TRP A 24 8.91 -23.12 22.00
C TRP A 24 8.05 -21.88 22.30
N ARG A 25 8.58 -20.67 22.05
CA ARG A 25 7.83 -19.42 22.25
C ARG A 25 6.63 -19.32 21.31
N LYS A 26 6.83 -19.70 20.04
CA LYS A 26 5.73 -19.78 19.06
C LYS A 26 4.66 -20.79 19.44
N ILE A 27 5.04 -21.91 20.06
CA ILE A 27 4.12 -22.96 20.50
C ILE A 27 3.33 -22.52 21.74
N ILE A 28 3.94 -21.76 22.65
CA ILE A 28 3.28 -21.36 23.91
C ILE A 28 2.43 -20.08 23.74
N GLU A 29 2.74 -19.25 22.73
CA GLU A 29 2.09 -17.94 22.50
C GLU A 29 0.55 -17.98 22.58
N PRO A 30 -0.19 -18.90 21.92
CA PRO A 30 -1.65 -18.94 22.01
C PRO A 30 -2.19 -19.38 23.39
N PHE A 31 -1.36 -19.90 24.30
CA PHE A 31 -1.78 -20.30 25.64
C PHE A 31 -1.49 -19.27 26.73
N ILE A 32 -0.74 -18.23 26.41
CA ILE A 32 -0.41 -17.12 27.36
C ILE A 32 -1.36 -15.92 27.16
N ASP A 33 -2.23 -15.94 26.16
CA ASP A 33 -3.22 -14.89 25.98
C ASP A 33 -4.23 -14.86 27.14
N VAL A 34 -4.75 -13.64 27.43
CA VAL A 34 -5.69 -13.43 28.58
C VAL A 34 -6.88 -14.39 28.52
N PHE A 35 -7.43 -14.60 27.32
CA PHE A 35 -8.55 -15.52 27.12
C PHE A 35 -8.18 -16.97 27.47
N SER A 36 -7.05 -17.46 26.99
CA SER A 36 -6.56 -18.82 27.30
C SER A 36 -6.30 -19.03 28.78
N ILE A 37 -5.77 -18.01 29.47
CA ILE A 37 -5.60 -18.04 30.93
C ILE A 37 -6.95 -18.17 31.64
N VAL A 38 -7.96 -17.42 31.22
CA VAL A 38 -9.33 -17.51 31.79
C VAL A 38 -9.91 -18.91 31.55
N LEU A 39 -9.71 -19.53 30.36
CA LEU A 39 -10.15 -20.90 30.08
C LEU A 39 -9.42 -21.94 30.92
N ILE A 40 -8.12 -21.77 31.13
CA ILE A 40 -7.36 -22.68 32.03
C ILE A 40 -7.89 -22.57 33.45
N LEU A 41 -8.17 -21.37 33.94
CA LEU A 41 -8.79 -21.17 35.25
C LEU A 41 -10.19 -21.81 35.32
N ALA A 42 -10.99 -21.66 34.25
CA ALA A 42 -12.30 -22.30 34.12
C ALA A 42 -12.21 -23.83 34.24
N ALA A 43 -11.27 -24.43 33.50
CA ALA A 43 -11.05 -25.89 33.57
C ALA A 43 -10.62 -26.35 34.98
N ILE A 44 -9.77 -25.58 35.66
CA ILE A 44 -9.36 -25.88 37.06
C ILE A 44 -10.56 -25.82 38.00
N VAL A 45 -11.41 -24.77 37.90
CA VAL A 45 -12.61 -24.63 38.73
C VAL A 45 -13.60 -25.76 38.48
N SER A 46 -13.83 -26.14 37.21
CA SER A 46 -14.68 -27.30 36.86
C SER A 46 -14.12 -28.65 37.45
N LEU A 47 -12.80 -28.82 37.43
CA LEU A 47 -12.18 -30.01 38.06
C LEU A 47 -12.37 -30.03 39.57
N ILE A 48 -12.24 -28.91 40.26
CA ILE A 48 -12.45 -28.81 41.74
C ILE A 48 -13.90 -29.12 42.08
N HIS A 49 -14.85 -28.73 41.21
CA HIS A 49 -16.28 -29.07 41.42
C HIS A 49 -16.66 -30.54 41.11
N GLY A 50 -15.74 -31.30 40.53
CA GLY A 50 -15.98 -32.69 40.15
C GLY A 50 -16.57 -32.87 38.74
N GLU A 51 -16.68 -31.83 37.93
CA GLU A 51 -17.21 -31.86 36.57
C GLU A 51 -16.09 -32.13 35.56
N ILE A 52 -15.61 -33.34 35.56
CA ILE A 52 -14.48 -33.76 34.71
C ILE A 52 -14.81 -33.53 33.20
N ILE A 53 -16.06 -33.78 32.81
CA ILE A 53 -16.51 -33.66 31.40
C ILE A 53 -16.35 -32.23 30.93
N ASP A 54 -16.81 -31.26 31.71
CA ASP A 54 -16.74 -29.80 31.34
C ASP A 54 -15.28 -29.36 31.25
N ALA A 55 -14.44 -29.75 32.21
CA ALA A 55 -13.02 -29.43 32.18
C ALA A 55 -12.33 -29.97 30.91
N VAL A 56 -12.65 -31.20 30.51
CA VAL A 56 -12.12 -31.84 29.28
C VAL A 56 -12.61 -31.09 28.05
N ILE A 57 -13.88 -30.70 28.00
CA ILE A 57 -14.45 -29.94 26.87
C ILE A 57 -13.76 -28.56 26.76
N ILE A 58 -13.59 -27.84 27.86
CA ILE A 58 -12.87 -26.55 27.87
C ILE A 58 -11.44 -26.73 27.36
N LEU A 59 -10.73 -27.74 27.76
CA LEU A 59 -9.38 -28.04 27.26
C LEU A 59 -9.37 -28.42 25.78
N ILE A 60 -10.36 -29.16 25.29
CA ILE A 60 -10.50 -29.46 23.84
C ILE A 60 -10.74 -28.16 23.06
N ILE A 61 -11.61 -27.30 23.55
CA ILE A 61 -11.86 -25.99 22.91
C ILE A 61 -10.57 -25.16 22.88
N LEU A 62 -9.82 -25.11 23.97
CA LEU A 62 -8.52 -24.42 24.03
C LEU A 62 -7.53 -24.96 22.99
N ILE A 63 -7.47 -26.28 22.81
CA ILE A 63 -6.63 -26.91 21.78
C ILE A 63 -7.12 -26.53 20.36
N ILE A 64 -8.43 -26.57 20.13
CA ILE A 64 -9.02 -26.19 18.83
C ILE A 64 -8.72 -24.72 18.53
N SER A 65 -8.89 -23.81 19.49
CA SER A 65 -8.53 -22.38 19.36
C SER A 65 -7.06 -22.20 19.00
N ALA A 66 -6.16 -22.93 19.67
CA ALA A 66 -4.72 -22.90 19.36
C ALA A 66 -4.43 -23.42 17.94
N VAL A 67 -5.10 -24.49 17.48
CA VAL A 67 -4.97 -25.00 16.10
C VAL A 67 -5.44 -23.96 15.09
N ILE A 68 -6.58 -23.31 15.32
CA ILE A 68 -7.10 -22.24 14.46
C ILE A 68 -6.09 -21.08 14.39
N PHE A 69 -5.54 -20.65 15.54
CA PHE A 69 -4.49 -19.64 15.60
C PHE A 69 -3.28 -19.99 14.72
N TYR A 70 -2.76 -21.21 14.81
CA TYR A 70 -1.62 -21.64 14.01
C TYR A 70 -1.93 -21.69 12.52
N VAL A 71 -3.08 -22.22 12.13
CA VAL A 71 -3.50 -22.30 10.71
C VAL A 71 -3.60 -20.89 10.12
N GLN A 72 -4.20 -19.96 10.85
CA GLN A 72 -4.34 -18.57 10.41
C GLN A 72 -2.97 -17.87 10.33
N ARG A 73 -2.11 -18.02 11.33
CA ARG A 73 -0.75 -17.45 11.34
C ARG A 73 0.09 -18.00 10.18
N PHE A 74 0.08 -19.30 9.97
CA PHE A 74 0.81 -19.93 8.87
C PHE A 74 0.31 -19.46 7.49
N SER A 75 -0.99 -19.32 7.33
CA SER A 75 -1.60 -18.75 6.10
C SER A 75 -1.14 -17.33 5.85
N THR A 76 -1.14 -16.50 6.89
CA THR A 76 -0.66 -15.10 6.86
C THR A 76 0.81 -15.01 6.46
N ASP A 77 1.68 -15.78 7.11
CA ASP A 77 3.12 -15.82 6.84
C ASP A 77 3.42 -16.28 5.40
N ARG A 78 2.68 -17.27 4.89
CA ARG A 78 2.81 -17.71 3.50
C ARG A 78 2.49 -16.62 2.50
N VAL A 79 1.43 -15.85 2.72
CA VAL A 79 1.05 -14.74 1.83
C VAL A 79 2.09 -13.64 1.89
N LEU A 80 2.56 -13.23 3.07
CA LEU A 80 3.62 -12.22 3.24
C LEU A 80 4.90 -12.61 2.49
N ARG A 81 5.36 -13.86 2.65
CA ARG A 81 6.54 -14.36 1.92
C ARG A 81 6.34 -14.39 0.39
N SER A 82 5.11 -14.63 -0.08
CA SER A 82 4.83 -14.59 -1.53
C SER A 82 4.89 -13.18 -2.11
N LEU A 83 4.53 -12.17 -1.33
CA LEU A 83 4.58 -10.77 -1.75
C LEU A 83 6.02 -10.23 -1.80
N SER A 84 6.86 -10.60 -0.83
CA SER A 84 8.28 -10.17 -0.80
C SER A 84 9.13 -10.72 -1.95
N ARG A 85 8.75 -11.84 -2.55
CA ARG A 85 9.46 -12.41 -3.72
C ARG A 85 9.31 -11.61 -5.03
N HIS A 86 8.34 -10.71 -5.13
CA HIS A 86 8.13 -9.89 -6.34
C HIS A 86 9.11 -8.72 -6.45
N ASP A 87 9.95 -8.49 -5.45
CA ASP A 87 10.91 -7.38 -5.38
C ASP A 87 12.38 -7.84 -5.48
N ALA A 88 12.62 -9.01 -6.07
CA ALA A 88 13.97 -9.52 -6.24
C ALA A 88 14.79 -8.60 -7.17
N GLN A 89 15.82 -7.95 -6.60
CA GLN A 89 16.76 -7.13 -7.35
C GLN A 89 17.53 -7.98 -8.36
N LYS A 90 17.53 -7.58 -9.64
CA LYS A 90 18.43 -8.15 -10.64
C LYS A 90 19.76 -7.39 -10.65
N VAL A 91 20.83 -8.11 -10.82
CA VAL A 91 22.20 -7.59 -10.80
C VAL A 91 22.97 -8.11 -12.00
N ASP A 92 23.70 -7.22 -12.66
CA ASP A 92 24.56 -7.58 -13.79
C ASP A 92 25.91 -8.06 -13.31
N VAL A 93 26.21 -9.35 -13.56
CA VAL A 93 27.45 -10.00 -13.13
C VAL A 93 28.24 -10.48 -14.33
N LEU A 94 29.57 -10.35 -14.25
CA LEU A 94 30.50 -10.88 -15.23
C LEU A 94 30.85 -12.31 -14.83
N ARG A 95 30.34 -13.31 -15.55
CA ARG A 95 30.67 -14.74 -15.38
C ARG A 95 31.12 -15.34 -16.68
N SER A 96 32.27 -16.05 -16.69
CA SER A 96 32.84 -16.68 -17.88
C SER A 96 33.00 -15.71 -19.08
N GLY A 97 33.40 -14.46 -18.81
CA GLY A 97 33.61 -13.43 -19.83
C GLY A 97 32.34 -12.81 -20.42
N LYS A 98 31.14 -13.16 -19.89
CA LYS A 98 29.87 -12.61 -20.36
C LYS A 98 29.14 -11.91 -19.21
N ILE A 99 28.53 -10.76 -19.51
CA ILE A 99 27.64 -10.08 -18.58
C ILE A 99 26.29 -10.77 -18.63
N ILE A 100 25.81 -11.26 -17.48
CA ILE A 100 24.53 -11.90 -17.30
C ILE A 100 23.77 -11.24 -16.15
N SER A 101 22.48 -11.01 -16.33
CA SER A 101 21.61 -10.47 -15.28
C SER A 101 21.06 -11.61 -14.43
N ILE A 102 21.37 -11.62 -13.14
CA ILE A 102 20.92 -12.64 -12.19
C ILE A 102 20.14 -12.01 -11.03
N ASP A 103 19.40 -12.84 -10.31
CA ASP A 103 18.79 -12.46 -9.02
C ASP A 103 19.91 -12.22 -7.99
N SER A 104 19.84 -11.11 -7.24
CA SER A 104 20.84 -10.77 -6.21
C SER A 104 21.00 -11.87 -5.14
N ALA A 105 19.94 -12.63 -4.86
CA ALA A 105 20.00 -13.78 -3.95
C ALA A 105 20.95 -14.89 -4.40
N LYS A 106 21.29 -14.94 -5.72
CA LYS A 106 22.19 -15.94 -6.32
C LYS A 106 23.64 -15.47 -6.45
N LEU A 107 23.96 -14.29 -5.87
CA LEU A 107 25.34 -13.81 -5.78
C LEU A 107 26.16 -14.70 -4.86
N VAL A 108 27.42 -14.87 -5.21
CA VAL A 108 28.41 -15.59 -4.38
C VAL A 108 29.69 -14.77 -4.25
N PRO A 109 30.46 -14.91 -3.16
CA PRO A 109 31.77 -14.29 -3.04
C PRO A 109 32.65 -14.65 -4.23
N GLY A 110 33.28 -13.62 -4.83
CA GLY A 110 34.11 -13.73 -6.04
C GLY A 110 33.40 -13.43 -7.35
N ASP A 111 32.07 -13.14 -7.35
CA ASP A 111 31.40 -12.58 -8.52
C ASP A 111 31.87 -11.13 -8.79
N ILE A 112 32.01 -10.76 -10.06
CA ILE A 112 32.26 -9.36 -10.44
C ILE A 112 30.94 -8.73 -10.83
N VAL A 113 30.60 -7.63 -10.15
CA VAL A 113 29.32 -6.91 -10.31
C VAL A 113 29.58 -5.53 -10.89
N ASN A 114 28.77 -5.13 -11.87
CA ASN A 114 28.71 -3.76 -12.39
C ASN A 114 27.50 -3.05 -11.75
N LEU A 115 27.74 -1.84 -11.27
CA LEU A 115 26.75 -1.04 -10.58
C LEU A 115 26.68 0.38 -11.15
N SER A 116 25.48 0.93 -11.21
CA SER A 116 25.16 2.24 -11.79
C SER A 116 24.32 3.09 -10.85
N GLU A 117 24.20 4.37 -11.18
CA GLU A 117 23.38 5.34 -10.45
C GLU A 117 21.95 4.83 -10.21
N GLY A 118 21.43 5.02 -8.98
CA GLY A 118 20.11 4.59 -8.56
C GLY A 118 20.01 3.12 -8.15
N GLU A 119 21.08 2.34 -8.27
CA GLU A 119 21.11 0.93 -7.86
C GLU A 119 21.47 0.77 -6.38
N LYS A 120 20.92 -0.28 -5.78
CA LYS A 120 21.26 -0.71 -4.42
C LYS A 120 22.42 -1.69 -4.47
N VAL A 121 23.36 -1.54 -3.57
CA VAL A 121 24.50 -2.45 -3.42
C VAL A 121 24.00 -3.79 -2.88
N PRO A 122 24.12 -4.90 -3.64
CA PRO A 122 23.46 -6.17 -3.31
C PRO A 122 24.23 -7.05 -2.31
N ALA A 123 25.50 -6.77 -2.09
CA ALA A 123 26.41 -7.52 -1.22
C ALA A 123 27.58 -6.63 -0.81
N ASP A 124 28.50 -7.06 0.04
CA ASP A 124 29.72 -6.31 0.29
C ASP A 124 30.69 -6.52 -0.89
N ILE A 125 31.16 -5.41 -1.48
CA ILE A 125 31.91 -5.40 -2.75
C ILE A 125 33.18 -4.60 -2.60
N ARG A 126 34.32 -5.17 -3.02
CA ARG A 126 35.62 -4.46 -3.16
C ARG A 126 35.69 -3.86 -4.55
N LEU A 127 35.82 -2.54 -4.64
CA LEU A 127 35.91 -1.83 -5.92
C LEU A 127 37.19 -2.17 -6.68
N ILE A 128 37.06 -2.46 -7.96
CA ILE A 128 38.14 -2.60 -8.97
C ILE A 128 38.22 -1.32 -9.80
N LYS A 129 37.03 -0.74 -10.13
CA LYS A 129 36.92 0.47 -10.94
C LYS A 129 35.81 1.34 -10.40
N ALA A 130 36.06 2.65 -10.32
CA ALA A 130 35.07 3.64 -9.94
C ALA A 130 35.19 4.87 -10.84
N THR A 131 34.06 5.43 -11.30
CA THR A 131 34.02 6.64 -12.11
C THR A 131 33.00 7.60 -11.51
N ASN A 132 33.46 8.69 -10.90
CA ASN A 132 32.65 9.69 -10.20
C ASN A 132 31.63 9.08 -9.22
N LEU A 133 31.99 7.97 -8.57
CA LEU A 133 31.11 7.16 -7.75
C LEU A 133 30.86 7.82 -6.39
N ARG A 134 29.61 8.13 -6.09
CA ARG A 134 29.17 8.61 -4.79
C ARG A 134 28.06 7.73 -4.25
N ILE A 135 28.12 7.38 -2.96
CA ILE A 135 27.25 6.41 -2.32
C ILE A 135 26.63 6.99 -1.05
N ASN A 136 25.36 6.68 -0.84
CA ASN A 136 24.67 6.91 0.42
C ASN A 136 24.75 5.65 1.30
N GLU A 137 25.44 5.74 2.41
CA GLU A 137 25.65 4.66 3.39
C GLU A 137 24.83 4.87 4.68
N SER A 138 23.79 5.69 4.65
CA SER A 138 22.98 6.06 5.82
C SER A 138 22.38 4.87 6.58
N GLN A 139 22.13 3.75 5.91
CA GLN A 139 21.65 2.53 6.55
C GLN A 139 22.68 1.86 7.48
N LEU A 140 23.97 2.14 7.27
CA LEU A 140 25.07 1.61 8.08
C LEU A 140 25.62 2.66 9.06
N THR A 141 25.78 3.89 8.59
CA THR A 141 26.45 4.96 9.35
C THR A 141 25.48 5.92 10.02
N GLY A 142 24.21 5.94 9.60
CA GLY A 142 23.21 6.92 10.02
C GLY A 142 23.34 8.29 9.32
N GLU A 143 24.42 8.53 8.55
CA GLU A 143 24.67 9.80 7.87
C GLU A 143 24.16 9.77 6.43
N SER A 144 23.35 10.77 6.05
CA SER A 144 22.72 10.84 4.73
C SER A 144 23.57 11.55 3.67
N ILE A 145 24.75 12.07 4.00
CA ILE A 145 25.61 12.78 3.05
C ILE A 145 26.33 11.76 2.16
N PRO A 146 26.19 11.83 0.82
CA PRO A 146 26.85 10.88 -0.07
C PRO A 146 28.37 10.96 -0.02
N ILE A 147 29.03 9.81 0.15
CA ILE A 147 30.48 9.67 0.27
C ILE A 147 31.06 9.28 -1.09
N GLY A 148 32.18 9.90 -1.48
CA GLY A 148 32.93 9.51 -2.68
C GLY A 148 33.70 8.21 -2.47
N LYS A 149 33.64 7.29 -3.45
CA LYS A 149 34.32 6.00 -3.43
C LYS A 149 35.31 5.90 -4.59
N ASN A 150 36.45 5.22 -4.35
CA ASN A 150 37.49 4.97 -5.33
C ASN A 150 37.98 3.52 -5.26
N SER A 151 38.90 3.15 -6.13
CA SER A 151 39.48 1.80 -6.17
C SER A 151 40.84 1.68 -5.47
N ASP A 152 41.33 2.75 -4.84
CA ASP A 152 42.67 2.83 -4.29
C ASP A 152 42.89 1.85 -3.14
N LYS A 153 44.11 1.48 -2.89
CA LYS A 153 44.49 0.64 -1.77
C LYS A 153 44.56 1.51 -0.52
N LEU A 154 43.85 1.09 0.53
CA LEU A 154 43.92 1.72 1.85
C LEU A 154 45.01 1.07 2.69
N GLU A 155 45.72 1.85 3.50
CA GLU A 155 46.75 1.38 4.42
C GLU A 155 46.19 1.35 5.86
N GLY A 156 46.59 0.33 6.63
CA GLY A 156 46.13 0.11 8.00
C GLY A 156 44.72 -0.37 8.17
N GLU A 157 44.29 -0.54 9.42
CA GLU A 157 42.89 -0.87 9.77
C GLU A 157 42.04 0.39 9.73
N GLN A 158 41.03 0.38 8.89
CA GLN A 158 40.10 1.49 8.70
C GLN A 158 38.72 1.14 9.25
N GLN A 159 38.05 2.09 9.87
CA GLN A 159 36.66 1.98 10.28
C GLN A 159 35.76 1.85 9.04
N ILE A 160 34.54 1.30 9.21
CA ILE A 160 33.62 1.01 8.10
C ILE A 160 33.35 2.25 7.22
N TYR A 161 33.11 3.41 7.84
CA TYR A 161 32.85 4.68 7.16
C TYR A 161 34.10 5.31 6.48
N GLU A 162 35.31 4.85 6.77
CA GLU A 162 36.56 5.30 6.17
C GLU A 162 36.99 4.45 4.97
N ARG A 163 36.36 3.28 4.78
CA ARG A 163 36.68 2.36 3.69
C ARG A 163 36.17 2.88 2.34
N THR A 164 36.87 3.79 1.72
CA THR A 164 36.51 4.42 0.44
C THR A 164 36.56 3.45 -0.74
N ASN A 165 37.20 2.30 -0.59
CA ASN A 165 37.35 1.28 -1.64
C ASN A 165 36.38 0.09 -1.51
N MET A 166 35.44 0.17 -0.58
CA MET A 166 34.40 -0.84 -0.34
C MET A 166 33.02 -0.27 -0.53
N LEU A 167 32.10 -1.09 -1.05
CA LEU A 167 30.67 -0.87 -1.10
C LEU A 167 30.02 -1.88 -0.17
N PHE A 168 29.12 -1.42 0.68
CA PHE A 168 28.46 -2.27 1.67
C PHE A 168 27.03 -2.58 1.26
N GLN A 169 26.58 -3.81 1.53
CA GLN A 169 25.21 -4.24 1.27
C GLN A 169 24.19 -3.26 1.87
N GLY A 170 23.16 -2.91 1.10
CA GLY A 170 22.09 -2.01 1.56
C GLY A 170 22.34 -0.53 1.23
N SER A 171 23.57 -0.10 0.97
CA SER A 171 23.87 1.26 0.50
C SER A 171 23.36 1.50 -0.93
N PHE A 172 23.29 2.78 -1.35
CA PHE A 172 22.76 3.18 -2.66
C PHE A 172 23.72 4.06 -3.42
N ILE A 173 23.84 3.80 -4.73
CA ILE A 173 24.63 4.64 -5.64
C ILE A 173 23.83 5.89 -5.97
N VAL A 174 24.37 7.05 -5.54
CA VAL A 174 23.75 8.37 -5.78
C VAL A 174 24.18 8.96 -7.11
N SER A 175 25.45 8.73 -7.53
CA SER A 175 25.95 9.15 -8.84
C SER A 175 27.15 8.32 -9.26
N GLY A 176 27.41 8.26 -10.57
CA GLY A 176 28.55 7.57 -11.16
C GLY A 176 28.33 6.06 -11.38
N THR A 177 29.43 5.37 -11.67
CA THR A 177 29.43 3.93 -11.95
C THR A 177 30.60 3.24 -11.26
N GLY A 178 30.41 1.97 -10.89
CA GLY A 178 31.44 1.15 -10.25
C GLY A 178 31.41 -0.30 -10.71
N ALA A 179 32.58 -0.94 -10.71
CA ALA A 179 32.69 -2.39 -10.86
C ALA A 179 33.56 -2.95 -9.73
N GLY A 180 33.17 -4.09 -9.16
CA GLY A 180 33.89 -4.66 -8.03
C GLY A 180 33.62 -6.15 -7.81
N VAL A 181 34.42 -6.75 -6.94
CA VAL A 181 34.30 -8.17 -6.55
C VAL A 181 33.50 -8.30 -5.28
N VAL A 182 32.51 -9.19 -5.28
CA VAL A 182 31.75 -9.57 -4.07
C VAL A 182 32.68 -10.25 -3.07
N THR A 183 32.75 -9.69 -1.86
CA THR A 183 33.61 -10.20 -0.76
C THR A 183 32.82 -10.98 0.27
N ALA A 184 31.62 -10.50 0.62
CA ALA A 184 30.72 -11.17 1.58
C ALA A 184 29.26 -11.11 1.11
N THR A 185 28.45 -12.11 1.53
CA THR A 185 27.03 -12.25 1.15
C THR A 185 26.15 -12.59 2.35
N GLY A 186 24.90 -12.15 2.34
CA GLY A 186 23.88 -12.47 3.34
C GLY A 186 24.29 -12.04 4.75
N ASN A 187 24.19 -12.96 5.71
CA ASN A 187 24.51 -12.66 7.12
C ASN A 187 26.00 -12.37 7.39
N GLN A 188 26.88 -12.62 6.41
CA GLN A 188 28.32 -12.33 6.54
C GLN A 188 28.70 -10.90 6.12
N THR A 189 27.78 -10.13 5.57
CA THR A 189 27.98 -8.73 5.24
C THR A 189 27.93 -7.85 6.50
N GLU A 190 28.52 -6.65 6.44
CA GLU A 190 28.45 -5.70 7.56
C GLU A 190 27.00 -5.36 7.93
N PHE A 191 26.14 -5.15 6.93
CA PHE A 191 24.71 -4.94 7.15
C PHE A 191 24.02 -6.20 7.73
N GLY A 192 24.40 -7.40 7.30
CA GLY A 192 23.91 -8.67 7.83
C GLY A 192 24.27 -8.86 9.30
N ASN A 193 25.48 -8.48 9.70
CA ASN A 193 25.92 -8.51 11.09
C ASN A 193 25.10 -7.54 11.97
N LEU A 194 24.88 -6.31 11.50
CA LEU A 194 24.03 -5.33 12.20
C LEU A 194 22.57 -5.78 12.29
N ALA A 195 22.04 -6.34 11.22
CA ALA A 195 20.68 -6.86 11.19
C ALA A 195 20.46 -8.07 12.13
N ALA A 196 21.49 -8.90 12.32
CA ALA A 196 21.46 -10.01 13.27
C ALA A 196 21.39 -9.54 14.72
N LEU A 197 21.95 -8.37 15.04
CA LEU A 197 21.89 -7.73 16.38
C LEU A 197 20.54 -7.03 16.60
N SER A 198 19.86 -6.61 15.54
CA SER A 198 18.57 -5.91 15.60
C SER A 198 17.43 -6.92 15.72
N LYS A 199 16.73 -6.94 16.86
CA LYS A 199 15.42 -7.58 16.94
C LYS A 199 14.45 -6.78 16.10
N LYS A 200 14.02 -7.29 14.96
CA LYS A 200 12.99 -6.64 14.14
C LYS A 200 11.66 -6.70 14.88
N GLU A 201 11.34 -5.66 15.63
CA GLU A 201 9.95 -5.45 16.06
C GLU A 201 9.13 -5.18 14.80
N ILE A 202 8.19 -6.06 14.52
CA ILE A 202 7.19 -5.82 13.48
C ILE A 202 6.35 -4.65 13.97
N THR A 203 6.56 -3.47 13.40
CA THR A 203 5.81 -2.27 13.76
C THR A 203 4.33 -2.53 13.45
N LYS A 204 3.50 -2.60 14.50
CA LYS A 204 2.06 -2.77 14.37
C LYS A 204 1.46 -1.59 13.62
N SER A 205 0.46 -1.85 12.79
CA SER A 205 -0.24 -0.79 12.06
C SER A 205 -1.00 0.15 13.04
N PRO A 206 -1.28 1.42 12.66
CA PRO A 206 -2.03 2.34 13.50
C PRO A 206 -3.41 1.80 13.93
N VAL A 207 -4.12 1.11 13.03
CA VAL A 207 -5.39 0.46 13.38
C VAL A 207 -5.18 -0.67 14.38
N GLN A 208 -4.15 -1.50 14.20
CA GLN A 208 -3.82 -2.53 15.20
C GLN A 208 -3.51 -1.92 16.58
N GLN A 209 -2.73 -0.83 16.64
CA GLN A 209 -2.46 -0.14 17.91
C GLN A 209 -3.73 0.44 18.56
N LYS A 210 -4.64 1.04 17.76
CA LYS A 210 -5.92 1.54 18.25
C LYS A 210 -6.82 0.41 18.76
N ILE A 211 -6.79 -0.74 18.11
CA ILE A 211 -7.54 -1.93 18.51
C ILE A 211 -6.96 -2.55 19.78
N ASP A 212 -5.64 -2.67 19.91
CA ASP A 212 -4.99 -3.14 21.13
C ASP A 212 -5.40 -2.27 22.34
N LYS A 213 -5.41 -0.94 22.16
CA LYS A 213 -5.90 -0.01 23.18
C LYS A 213 -7.39 -0.18 23.48
N LEU A 214 -8.21 -0.48 22.48
CA LEU A 214 -9.63 -0.78 22.65
C LEU A 214 -9.85 -2.08 23.43
N ILE A 215 -9.14 -3.15 23.08
CA ILE A 215 -9.17 -4.45 23.77
C ILE A 215 -8.76 -4.27 25.24
N THR A 216 -7.69 -3.52 25.51
CA THR A 216 -7.26 -3.24 26.90
C THR A 216 -8.36 -2.53 27.70
N LYS A 217 -9.07 -1.55 27.09
CA LYS A 217 -10.22 -0.90 27.74
C LYS A 217 -11.38 -1.86 27.97
N ILE A 218 -11.68 -2.72 27.01
CA ILE A 218 -12.73 -3.76 27.14
C ILE A 218 -12.39 -4.69 28.30
N ILE A 219 -11.17 -5.21 28.38
CA ILE A 219 -10.71 -6.06 29.47
C ILE A 219 -10.88 -5.36 30.83
N ALA A 220 -10.51 -4.09 30.96
CA ALA A 220 -10.67 -3.32 32.19
C ALA A 220 -12.15 -3.19 32.59
N VAL A 221 -13.04 -2.88 31.64
CA VAL A 221 -14.49 -2.80 31.87
C VAL A 221 -15.06 -4.17 32.27
N VAL A 222 -14.71 -5.22 31.55
CA VAL A 222 -15.15 -6.60 31.83
C VAL A 222 -14.68 -7.04 33.22
N SER A 223 -13.44 -6.77 33.60
CA SER A 223 -12.91 -7.09 34.93
C SER A 223 -13.69 -6.37 36.04
N ALA A 224 -14.03 -5.10 35.84
CA ALA A 224 -14.85 -4.35 36.80
C ALA A 224 -16.26 -4.94 36.90
N VAL A 225 -16.91 -5.23 35.76
CA VAL A 225 -18.25 -5.86 35.70
C VAL A 225 -18.23 -7.25 36.33
N ALA A 226 -17.23 -8.05 36.06
CA ALA A 226 -17.02 -9.39 36.65
C ALA A 226 -16.87 -9.34 38.17
N THR A 227 -16.12 -8.35 38.68
CA THR A 227 -15.97 -8.14 40.11
C THR A 227 -17.32 -7.78 40.78
N VAL A 228 -18.06 -6.86 40.15
CA VAL A 228 -19.42 -6.47 40.67
C VAL A 228 -20.38 -7.64 40.60
N ALA A 229 -20.35 -8.42 39.48
CA ALA A 229 -21.21 -9.59 39.34
C ALA A 229 -20.88 -10.69 40.36
N PHE A 230 -19.59 -10.89 40.69
CA PHE A 230 -19.15 -11.80 41.75
C PHE A 230 -19.70 -11.38 43.11
N CYS A 231 -19.55 -10.13 43.49
CA CYS A 231 -20.09 -9.61 44.76
C CYS A 231 -21.61 -9.75 44.80
N LEU A 232 -22.32 -9.44 43.70
CA LEU A 232 -23.78 -9.55 43.66
C LEU A 232 -24.24 -11.01 43.74
N SER A 233 -23.55 -11.98 43.13
CA SER A 233 -23.91 -13.40 43.21
C SER A 233 -23.76 -13.92 44.64
N LEU A 234 -22.70 -13.55 45.35
CA LEU A 234 -22.51 -13.89 46.75
C LEU A 234 -23.60 -13.26 47.67
N LEU A 235 -23.94 -11.97 47.44
CA LEU A 235 -25.00 -11.29 48.16
C LEU A 235 -26.37 -11.95 47.94
N ARG A 236 -26.57 -12.67 46.83
CA ARG A 236 -27.78 -13.45 46.54
C ARG A 236 -27.77 -14.84 47.11
N GLY A 237 -26.74 -15.22 47.84
CA GLY A 237 -26.60 -16.52 48.48
C GLY A 237 -26.15 -17.64 47.57
N MET A 238 -25.58 -17.31 46.40
CA MET A 238 -24.90 -18.34 45.55
C MET A 238 -23.62 -18.80 46.24
N ASP A 239 -23.30 -20.06 46.11
CA ASP A 239 -22.03 -20.60 46.62
C ASP A 239 -20.83 -19.95 45.88
N VAL A 240 -19.67 -19.93 46.53
CA VAL A 240 -18.46 -19.29 46.01
C VAL A 240 -18.04 -19.89 44.68
N LEU A 241 -18.13 -21.25 44.56
CA LEU A 241 -17.77 -21.95 43.34
C LEU A 241 -18.72 -21.65 42.17
N ASP A 242 -20.03 -21.61 42.42
CA ASP A 242 -21.04 -21.24 41.44
C ASP A 242 -20.89 -19.78 41.01
N SER A 243 -20.57 -18.89 41.96
CA SER A 243 -20.27 -17.49 41.67
C SER A 243 -19.01 -17.34 40.80
N LEU A 244 -17.97 -18.10 41.04
CA LEU A 244 -16.77 -18.15 40.22
C LEU A 244 -17.06 -18.65 38.78
N ARG A 245 -17.87 -19.72 38.67
CA ARG A 245 -18.28 -20.26 37.34
C ARG A 245 -19.06 -19.18 36.56
N PHE A 246 -20.02 -18.52 37.22
CA PHE A 246 -20.77 -17.44 36.59
C PHE A 246 -19.85 -16.33 36.08
N VAL A 247 -18.90 -15.88 36.90
CA VAL A 247 -17.95 -14.81 36.54
C VAL A 247 -16.98 -15.24 35.41
N ILE A 248 -16.56 -16.50 35.40
CA ILE A 248 -15.75 -17.06 34.33
C ILE A 248 -16.56 -17.07 33.03
N ALA A 249 -17.80 -17.58 33.05
CA ALA A 249 -18.69 -17.56 31.88
C ALA A 249 -18.92 -16.13 31.36
N LEU A 250 -19.14 -15.20 32.25
CA LEU A 250 -19.28 -13.77 31.96
C LEU A 250 -18.00 -13.20 31.30
N SER A 251 -16.85 -13.54 31.83
CA SER A 251 -15.55 -13.07 31.29
C SER A 251 -15.27 -13.62 29.91
N VAL A 252 -15.57 -14.91 29.69
CA VAL A 252 -15.42 -15.58 28.39
C VAL A 252 -16.35 -14.96 27.34
N SER A 253 -17.61 -14.62 27.68
CA SER A 253 -18.57 -14.02 26.77
C SER A 253 -18.15 -12.62 26.28
N ALA A 254 -17.37 -11.90 27.08
CA ALA A 254 -17.08 -10.49 26.83
C ALA A 254 -15.80 -10.23 26.02
N VAL A 255 -14.87 -11.19 25.89
CA VAL A 255 -13.57 -11.01 25.22
C VAL A 255 -13.63 -11.48 23.77
N PRO A 256 -13.43 -10.59 22.78
CA PRO A 256 -13.43 -10.96 21.36
C PRO A 256 -12.09 -11.62 20.95
N GLU A 257 -11.92 -12.92 21.21
CA GLU A 257 -10.70 -13.69 20.97
C GLU A 257 -10.23 -13.65 19.51
N SER A 258 -11.15 -13.80 18.58
CA SER A 258 -10.85 -13.88 17.13
C SER A 258 -10.41 -12.57 16.50
N LEU A 259 -10.60 -11.42 17.14
CA LEU A 259 -10.45 -10.09 16.57
C LEU A 259 -9.02 -9.76 16.10
N PRO A 260 -7.94 -9.88 16.91
CA PRO A 260 -6.59 -9.51 16.49
C PRO A 260 -6.11 -10.32 15.27
N ILE A 261 -6.44 -11.60 15.26
CA ILE A 261 -6.05 -12.53 14.19
C ILE A 261 -6.84 -12.22 12.93
N ALA A 262 -8.14 -12.04 13.04
CA ALA A 262 -9.00 -11.73 11.90
C ALA A 262 -8.58 -10.42 11.20
N ILE A 263 -8.19 -9.39 11.95
CA ILE A 263 -7.67 -8.14 11.39
C ILE A 263 -6.38 -8.39 10.61
N SER A 264 -5.44 -9.14 11.18
CA SER A 264 -4.19 -9.47 10.51
C SER A 264 -4.44 -10.20 9.19
N VAL A 265 -5.36 -11.17 9.18
CA VAL A 265 -5.77 -11.90 7.97
C VAL A 265 -6.38 -10.95 6.93
N VAL A 266 -7.26 -10.04 7.33
CA VAL A 266 -7.92 -9.09 6.43
C VAL A 266 -6.93 -8.09 5.83
N LEU A 267 -5.97 -7.59 6.61
CA LEU A 267 -4.91 -6.71 6.11
C LEU A 267 -4.04 -7.44 5.08
N VAL A 268 -3.62 -8.67 5.36
CA VAL A 268 -2.79 -9.47 4.44
C VAL A 268 -3.54 -9.82 3.14
N LEU A 269 -4.81 -10.20 3.23
CA LEU A 269 -5.64 -10.44 2.05
C LEU A 269 -5.92 -9.15 1.28
N GLY A 270 -6.01 -8.02 1.97
CA GLY A 270 -6.06 -6.68 1.39
C GLY A 270 -4.81 -6.35 0.58
N MET A 271 -3.61 -6.58 1.14
CA MET A 271 -2.34 -6.45 0.41
C MET A 271 -2.32 -7.29 -0.87
N ARG A 272 -2.77 -8.55 -0.76
CA ARG A 272 -2.86 -9.45 -1.93
C ARG A 272 -3.81 -8.90 -3.00
N ARG A 273 -4.95 -8.30 -2.63
CA ARG A 273 -5.88 -7.66 -3.57
C ARG A 273 -5.25 -6.43 -4.22
N MET A 274 -4.54 -5.59 -3.46
CA MET A 274 -3.80 -4.44 -3.99
C MET A 274 -2.70 -4.90 -4.97
N ALA A 275 -1.92 -5.92 -4.63
CA ALA A 275 -0.87 -6.47 -5.50
C ALA A 275 -1.44 -7.04 -6.81
N LYS A 276 -2.61 -7.72 -6.78
CA LYS A 276 -3.32 -8.15 -8.00
C LYS A 276 -3.71 -6.98 -8.90
N LYS A 277 -3.96 -5.80 -8.30
CA LYS A 277 -4.23 -4.54 -9.01
C LYS A 277 -2.96 -3.74 -9.31
N LYS A 278 -1.78 -4.37 -9.24
CA LYS A 278 -0.46 -3.78 -9.54
C LYS A 278 0.04 -2.77 -8.52
N ALA A 279 -0.58 -2.65 -7.34
CA ALA A 279 -0.08 -1.87 -6.21
C ALA A 279 0.57 -2.82 -5.19
N LEU A 280 1.89 -2.90 -5.17
CA LEU A 280 2.65 -3.72 -4.22
C LEU A 280 2.89 -2.91 -2.95
N VAL A 281 2.42 -3.42 -1.83
CA VAL A 281 2.54 -2.75 -0.52
C VAL A 281 3.78 -3.29 0.21
N HIS A 282 4.72 -2.40 0.53
CA HIS A 282 5.93 -2.71 1.31
C HIS A 282 5.70 -2.56 2.82
N GLN A 283 4.90 -1.57 3.23
CA GLN A 283 4.63 -1.26 4.63
C GLN A 283 3.15 -1.45 4.94
N MET A 284 2.79 -2.31 5.91
CA MET A 284 1.39 -2.54 6.30
C MET A 284 0.64 -1.26 6.67
N ARG A 285 1.33 -0.31 7.31
CA ARG A 285 0.78 1.01 7.64
C ARG A 285 0.20 1.73 6.42
N ALA A 286 0.81 1.58 5.26
CA ALA A 286 0.37 2.27 4.04
C ALA A 286 -1.03 1.85 3.57
N ILE A 287 -1.49 0.62 3.90
CA ILE A 287 -2.83 0.15 3.55
C ILE A 287 -3.92 1.02 4.19
N GLU A 288 -3.70 1.39 5.42
CA GLU A 288 -4.64 2.19 6.18
C GLU A 288 -4.54 3.65 5.77
N THR A 289 -3.30 4.16 5.72
CA THR A 289 -3.04 5.56 5.42
C THR A 289 -3.51 5.92 4.02
N ILE A 290 -3.34 5.05 2.99
CA ILE A 290 -3.83 5.30 1.62
C ILE A 290 -5.36 5.45 1.57
N GLY A 291 -6.10 4.82 2.49
CA GLY A 291 -7.55 4.95 2.60
C GLY A 291 -8.03 6.30 3.15
N VAL A 292 -7.18 7.01 3.89
CA VAL A 292 -7.54 8.27 4.57
C VAL A 292 -6.80 9.48 4.01
N ILE A 293 -5.94 9.33 2.98
CA ILE A 293 -5.29 10.48 2.33
C ILE A 293 -6.33 11.45 1.80
N ASN A 294 -6.05 12.75 1.95
CA ASN A 294 -6.85 13.84 1.40
C ASN A 294 -6.10 14.66 0.34
N THR A 295 -4.78 14.44 0.19
CA THR A 295 -3.95 15.10 -0.83
C THR A 295 -3.01 14.08 -1.48
N ILE A 296 -2.91 14.15 -2.82
CA ILE A 296 -1.92 13.40 -3.61
C ILE A 296 -1.03 14.41 -4.31
N ALA A 297 0.24 14.48 -3.94
CA ALA A 297 1.28 15.20 -4.65
C ALA A 297 1.93 14.25 -5.66
N THR A 298 1.77 14.52 -6.94
CA THR A 298 2.22 13.61 -8.00
C THR A 298 3.24 14.25 -8.91
N ASP A 299 4.32 13.52 -9.20
CA ASP A 299 5.18 13.91 -10.32
C ASP A 299 4.42 13.74 -11.65
N LYS A 300 4.74 14.58 -12.63
CA LYS A 300 4.18 14.48 -13.98
C LYS A 300 4.74 13.28 -14.73
N THR A 301 6.10 13.23 -14.80
CA THR A 301 6.82 12.31 -15.69
C THR A 301 6.73 10.86 -15.19
N GLY A 302 6.48 9.92 -16.11
CA GLY A 302 6.36 8.50 -15.76
C GLY A 302 5.09 8.11 -14.99
N THR A 303 4.40 9.05 -14.32
CA THR A 303 3.18 8.83 -13.53
C THR A 303 1.91 9.22 -14.29
N LEU A 304 1.76 10.51 -14.61
CA LEU A 304 0.64 11.05 -15.40
C LEU A 304 0.88 10.88 -16.89
N THR A 305 2.14 10.76 -17.29
CA THR A 305 2.62 10.52 -18.63
C THR A 305 3.23 9.13 -18.76
N LYS A 306 3.48 8.69 -20.00
CA LYS A 306 4.08 7.40 -20.29
C LYS A 306 5.62 7.40 -20.19
N ASN A 307 6.24 8.54 -19.92
CA ASN A 307 7.69 8.76 -20.06
C ASN A 307 8.18 8.40 -21.48
N LEU A 308 7.37 8.72 -22.47
CA LEU A 308 7.63 8.44 -23.88
C LEU A 308 7.46 9.71 -24.67
N LEU A 309 8.57 10.33 -25.05
CA LEU A 309 8.54 11.48 -25.95
C LEU A 309 8.04 11.04 -27.33
N THR A 310 7.17 11.85 -27.92
CA THR A 310 6.69 11.67 -29.29
C THR A 310 6.67 12.99 -30.01
N VAL A 311 6.95 12.95 -31.31
CA VAL A 311 6.81 14.12 -32.17
C VAL A 311 5.32 14.40 -32.36
N GLN A 312 4.89 15.60 -31.95
CA GLN A 312 3.50 16.05 -32.00
C GLN A 312 3.25 16.89 -33.25
N ASP A 313 4.20 17.75 -33.61
CA ASP A 313 4.10 18.62 -34.75
C ASP A 313 5.50 18.97 -35.30
N ILE A 314 5.55 19.39 -36.56
CA ILE A 314 6.76 19.90 -37.22
C ILE A 314 6.45 21.22 -37.94
N TRP A 315 7.34 22.17 -37.81
CA TRP A 315 7.29 23.45 -38.57
C TRP A 315 8.55 23.65 -39.39
N THR A 316 8.42 24.11 -40.61
CA THR A 316 9.54 24.35 -41.50
C THR A 316 9.22 25.50 -42.47
N PRO A 317 10.17 26.36 -42.85
CA PRO A 317 10.02 27.33 -43.93
C PRO A 317 9.89 26.64 -45.31
N GLU A 318 10.38 25.41 -45.44
CA GLU A 318 10.30 24.57 -46.66
C GLU A 318 9.00 23.74 -46.69
N LYS A 319 8.88 22.87 -47.71
CA LYS A 319 7.78 21.88 -47.75
C LYS A 319 7.90 20.88 -46.60
N ARG A 320 6.82 20.69 -45.83
CA ARG A 320 6.74 19.80 -44.65
C ARG A 320 7.26 18.39 -44.91
N ASN A 321 7.01 17.85 -46.12
CA ASN A 321 7.49 16.53 -46.52
C ASN A 321 9.03 16.38 -46.57
N ASN A 322 9.73 17.46 -46.87
CA ASN A 322 11.20 17.44 -46.91
C ASN A 322 11.79 17.34 -45.54
N LEU A 323 11.27 18.04 -44.55
CA LEU A 323 11.72 17.96 -43.21
C LEU A 323 11.39 16.56 -42.60
N SER A 324 10.17 16.03 -42.80
CA SER A 324 9.81 14.72 -42.28
C SER A 324 10.72 13.59 -42.82
N LYS A 325 11.14 13.69 -44.06
CA LYS A 325 12.14 12.76 -44.69
C LYS A 325 13.55 12.93 -44.09
N ALA A 326 13.94 14.15 -43.72
CA ALA A 326 15.28 14.39 -43.19
C ALA A 326 15.42 14.07 -41.69
N ILE A 327 14.35 13.98 -40.92
CA ILE A 327 14.40 13.79 -39.46
C ILE A 327 15.24 12.59 -39.02
N ALA A 328 15.21 11.50 -39.80
CA ALA A 328 15.99 10.29 -39.50
C ALA A 328 17.52 10.49 -39.45
N TYR A 329 18.02 11.51 -40.15
CA TYR A 329 19.47 11.81 -40.18
C TYR A 329 19.93 12.61 -38.96
N PHE A 330 19.00 13.24 -38.20
CA PHE A 330 19.31 13.99 -36.98
C PHE A 330 19.44 13.10 -35.73
N VAL A 331 19.20 11.79 -35.88
CA VAL A 331 19.23 10.83 -34.78
C VAL A 331 20.64 10.36 -34.51
N ASN A 332 21.13 10.51 -33.31
CA ASN A 332 22.35 9.88 -32.82
C ASN A 332 22.03 8.41 -32.52
N ARG A 333 22.79 7.48 -33.11
CA ARG A 333 22.49 6.04 -33.05
C ARG A 333 23.52 5.24 -32.28
N GLY A 334 24.55 5.87 -31.71
CA GLY A 334 25.71 5.39 -30.95
C GLY A 334 25.73 3.90 -30.55
N ASP A 335 26.80 3.38 -30.04
CA ASP A 335 26.92 1.97 -29.66
C ASP A 335 25.78 1.53 -28.74
N SER A 336 24.78 0.90 -29.33
CA SER A 336 23.72 -0.01 -28.87
C SER A 336 23.04 0.15 -27.52
N LYS A 337 23.38 1.09 -26.62
CA LYS A 337 22.76 1.16 -25.27
C LYS A 337 22.40 2.54 -24.70
N SER A 338 22.81 3.64 -25.35
CA SER A 338 22.46 5.01 -24.86
C SER A 338 21.42 5.64 -25.79
N HIS A 339 20.17 5.34 -25.57
CA HIS A 339 19.10 5.92 -26.35
C HIS A 339 18.55 7.17 -25.63
N ASP A 340 18.99 8.37 -26.06
CA ASP A 340 18.33 9.61 -25.68
C ASP A 340 16.83 9.51 -26.06
N PRO A 341 15.90 9.77 -25.14
CA PRO A 341 14.45 9.74 -25.41
C PRO A 341 14.02 10.61 -26.60
N LEU A 342 14.72 11.72 -26.85
CA LEU A 342 14.50 12.56 -28.02
C LEU A 342 14.88 11.85 -29.32
N ASP A 343 16.00 11.14 -29.34
CA ASP A 343 16.45 10.38 -30.51
C ASP A 343 15.50 9.23 -30.84
N ILE A 344 15.00 8.54 -29.82
CA ILE A 344 13.98 7.50 -29.96
C ILE A 344 12.69 8.11 -30.56
N ALA A 345 12.27 9.29 -30.10
CA ALA A 345 11.07 9.94 -30.62
C ALA A 345 11.20 10.34 -32.09
N LEU A 346 12.37 10.87 -32.48
CA LEU A 346 12.67 11.25 -33.86
C LEU A 346 12.75 10.02 -34.78
N ASP A 347 13.43 8.92 -34.36
CA ASP A 347 13.55 7.69 -35.14
C ASP A 347 12.18 7.00 -35.33
N ASN A 348 11.37 6.92 -34.27
CA ASN A 348 10.02 6.39 -34.35
C ASN A 348 9.12 7.21 -35.30
N PHE A 349 9.22 8.54 -35.25
CA PHE A 349 8.50 9.41 -36.16
C PHE A 349 8.94 9.19 -37.62
N ALA A 350 10.24 9.10 -37.88
CA ALA A 350 10.78 8.85 -39.20
C ALA A 350 10.34 7.48 -39.77
N ARG A 351 10.42 6.43 -38.95
CA ARG A 351 9.97 5.08 -39.35
C ARG A 351 8.48 5.05 -39.66
N LYS A 352 7.64 5.72 -38.84
CA LYS A 352 6.19 5.79 -39.07
C LYS A 352 5.83 6.49 -40.37
N ASN A 353 6.66 7.44 -40.83
CA ASN A 353 6.48 8.16 -42.09
C ASN A 353 7.20 7.49 -43.29
N GLY A 354 7.70 6.24 -43.12
CA GLY A 354 8.38 5.50 -44.15
C GLY A 354 9.74 6.06 -44.57
N THR A 355 10.38 6.85 -43.71
CA THR A 355 11.64 7.58 -43.99
C THR A 355 12.80 7.15 -43.10
N GLY A 356 12.71 5.95 -42.50
CA GLY A 356 13.83 5.40 -41.72
C GLY A 356 15.11 5.21 -42.54
N VAL A 357 16.25 5.66 -42.02
CA VAL A 357 17.56 5.50 -42.66
C VAL A 357 18.21 4.21 -42.17
N ARG A 358 18.78 3.44 -43.09
CA ARG A 358 19.60 2.25 -42.79
C ARG A 358 21.05 2.66 -42.67
N GLY A 359 21.75 2.21 -41.62
CA GLY A 359 23.18 2.50 -41.35
C GLY A 359 23.40 3.36 -40.12
N LEU A 360 24.66 3.56 -39.79
CA LEU A 360 25.15 4.38 -38.68
C LEU A 360 25.77 5.69 -39.21
N PRO A 361 25.70 6.81 -38.46
CA PRO A 361 26.41 8.02 -38.78
C PRO A 361 27.94 7.76 -38.76
N ALA A 362 28.70 8.50 -39.55
CA ALA A 362 30.15 8.44 -39.59
C ALA A 362 30.79 8.91 -38.27
N ALA A 363 30.15 9.88 -37.61
CA ALA A 363 30.52 10.34 -36.27
C ALA A 363 29.31 10.94 -35.58
N GLU A 364 29.36 11.04 -34.24
CA GLU A 364 28.36 11.67 -33.43
C GLU A 364 28.99 12.67 -32.46
N LEU A 365 28.40 13.84 -32.36
CA LEU A 365 28.74 14.83 -31.33
C LEU A 365 27.64 14.75 -30.27
N PRO A 366 27.95 14.30 -29.03
CA PRO A 366 26.98 14.23 -27.95
C PRO A 366 26.48 15.63 -27.58
N PHE A 367 25.38 15.69 -26.80
CA PHE A 367 24.83 16.96 -26.34
C PHE A 367 25.87 17.72 -25.52
N ASN A 368 26.11 18.97 -25.92
CA ASN A 368 27.00 19.90 -25.23
C ASN A 368 26.16 21.02 -24.58
N GLN A 369 26.34 21.25 -23.27
CA GLN A 369 25.56 22.25 -22.52
C GLN A 369 25.87 23.67 -22.94
N ASP A 370 27.14 24.01 -23.23
CA ASP A 370 27.57 25.36 -23.59
C ASP A 370 27.01 25.80 -24.94
N PHE A 371 26.81 24.84 -25.84
CA PHE A 371 26.25 25.07 -27.16
C PHE A 371 24.76 24.71 -27.24
N SER A 372 24.23 24.03 -26.25
CA SER A 372 22.85 23.53 -26.18
C SER A 372 22.41 22.75 -27.42
N MET A 373 23.29 21.94 -28.00
CA MET A 373 23.02 21.14 -29.20
C MET A 373 23.82 19.84 -29.24
N SER A 374 23.37 18.92 -30.08
CA SER A 374 24.05 17.68 -30.50
C SER A 374 24.07 17.59 -32.04
N ALA A 375 24.91 16.72 -32.61
CA ALA A 375 24.95 16.52 -34.04
C ALA A 375 25.24 15.07 -34.43
N ALA A 376 24.73 14.66 -35.62
CA ALA A 376 25.04 13.43 -36.30
C ALA A 376 25.70 13.74 -37.66
N VAL A 377 26.82 13.06 -37.95
CA VAL A 377 27.63 13.28 -39.15
C VAL A 377 27.45 12.11 -40.13
N TRP A 378 27.10 12.41 -41.36
CA TRP A 378 26.83 11.39 -42.39
C TRP A 378 27.70 11.61 -43.61
N HIS A 379 28.15 10.55 -44.25
CA HIS A 379 28.86 10.61 -45.51
C HIS A 379 27.99 11.15 -46.65
N ASN A 380 28.50 12.08 -47.44
CA ASN A 380 27.86 12.65 -48.62
C ASN A 380 28.85 12.73 -49.76
N GLY A 381 29.16 11.59 -50.38
CA GLY A 381 30.23 11.48 -51.37
C GLY A 381 31.61 11.70 -50.78
N ALA A 382 32.32 12.72 -51.28
CA ALA A 382 33.65 13.16 -50.83
C ALA A 382 33.58 14.14 -49.63
N SER A 383 32.40 14.51 -49.15
CA SER A 383 32.16 15.46 -48.05
C SER A 383 31.31 14.80 -46.96
N TYR A 384 31.10 15.55 -45.88
CA TYR A 384 30.23 15.12 -44.76
C TYR A 384 29.04 16.09 -44.67
N LYS A 385 27.88 15.53 -44.36
CA LYS A 385 26.68 16.30 -44.05
C LYS A 385 26.40 16.15 -42.56
N ILE A 386 26.32 17.31 -41.88
CA ILE A 386 26.21 17.35 -40.42
C ILE A 386 24.80 17.84 -40.07
N TYR A 387 24.10 17.08 -39.26
CA TYR A 387 22.74 17.32 -38.84
C TYR A 387 22.68 17.72 -37.36
N TYR A 388 22.39 18.98 -37.10
CA TYR A 388 22.37 19.57 -35.76
C TYR A 388 20.94 19.59 -35.18
N LYS A 389 20.76 19.21 -33.93
CA LYS A 389 19.54 19.37 -33.18
C LYS A 389 19.85 20.01 -31.82
N GLY A 390 19.01 20.98 -31.38
CA GLY A 390 19.27 21.67 -30.13
C GLY A 390 18.22 22.71 -29.76
N ALA A 391 18.59 23.58 -28.82
CA ALA A 391 17.73 24.70 -28.41
C ALA A 391 17.38 25.55 -29.61
N PRO A 392 16.09 25.82 -29.88
CA PRO A 392 15.69 26.45 -31.11
C PRO A 392 16.25 27.87 -31.23
N GLU A 393 16.41 28.59 -30.11
CA GLU A 393 16.99 29.94 -30.07
C GLU A 393 18.45 29.94 -30.51
N GLU A 394 19.24 28.97 -30.01
CA GLU A 394 20.66 28.80 -30.34
C GLU A 394 20.85 28.35 -31.80
N ILE A 395 20.01 27.45 -32.29
CA ILE A 395 20.03 27.05 -33.70
C ILE A 395 19.72 28.23 -34.62
N ILE A 396 18.64 28.98 -34.36
CA ILE A 396 18.24 30.18 -35.17
C ILE A 396 19.32 31.24 -35.15
N LYS A 397 19.93 31.51 -33.98
CA LYS A 397 21.00 32.50 -33.84
C LYS A 397 22.23 32.17 -34.71
N ARG A 398 22.54 30.87 -34.90
CA ARG A 398 23.68 30.37 -35.67
C ARG A 398 23.39 30.22 -37.15
N CYS A 399 22.12 30.17 -37.59
CA CYS A 399 21.73 30.00 -38.97
C CYS A 399 21.67 31.31 -39.82
N LYS A 400 21.90 32.48 -39.27
CA LYS A 400 21.83 33.78 -39.99
C LYS A 400 20.59 33.91 -40.90
N LEU A 401 19.39 33.61 -40.33
CA LEU A 401 18.14 33.69 -41.09
C LEU A 401 17.78 35.13 -41.49
N PRO A 402 17.12 35.35 -42.66
CA PRO A 402 16.49 36.63 -42.98
C PRO A 402 15.53 37.08 -41.86
N ALA A 403 15.43 38.38 -41.63
CA ALA A 403 14.61 38.93 -40.54
C ALA A 403 13.15 38.44 -40.55
N THR A 404 12.57 38.28 -41.71
CA THR A 404 11.20 37.77 -41.94
C THR A 404 11.07 36.28 -41.53
N GLU A 405 12.02 35.44 -41.89
CA GLU A 405 12.00 34.01 -41.52
C GLU A 405 12.30 33.83 -40.04
N SER A 406 13.26 34.57 -39.48
CA SER A 406 13.56 34.58 -38.06
C SER A 406 12.31 34.96 -37.24
N LYS A 407 11.55 35.97 -37.67
CA LYS A 407 10.29 36.36 -37.01
C LYS A 407 9.26 35.22 -37.08
N ARG A 408 9.07 34.60 -38.27
CA ARG A 408 8.15 33.44 -38.42
C ARG A 408 8.54 32.24 -37.55
N ALA A 409 9.84 31.90 -37.50
CA ALA A 409 10.35 30.82 -36.67
C ALA A 409 10.11 31.11 -35.19
N LYS A 410 10.36 32.32 -34.70
CA LYS A 410 10.07 32.76 -33.33
C LYS A 410 8.57 32.69 -33.00
N GLN A 411 7.71 33.09 -33.93
CA GLN A 411 6.25 32.95 -33.76
C GLN A 411 5.83 31.49 -33.65
N ALA A 412 6.39 30.60 -34.52
CA ALA A 412 6.12 29.17 -34.47
C ALA A 412 6.61 28.53 -33.16
N ILE A 413 7.77 28.95 -32.62
CA ILE A 413 8.23 28.51 -31.29
C ILE A 413 7.21 28.90 -30.23
N THR A 414 6.76 30.14 -30.20
CA THR A 414 5.77 30.64 -29.25
C THR A 414 4.45 29.86 -29.36
N GLU A 415 3.97 29.63 -30.58
CA GLU A 415 2.74 28.88 -30.83
C GLU A 415 2.86 27.42 -30.37
N LEU A 416 3.95 26.71 -30.69
CA LEU A 416 4.19 25.34 -30.32
C LEU A 416 4.40 25.19 -28.81
N THR A 417 5.12 26.11 -28.19
CA THR A 417 5.34 26.15 -26.74
C THR A 417 4.04 26.44 -25.98
N SER A 418 3.17 27.32 -26.52
CA SER A 418 1.86 27.62 -25.93
C SER A 418 0.92 26.43 -25.93
N LYS A 419 1.14 25.43 -26.81
CA LYS A 419 0.44 24.14 -26.83
C LYS A 419 0.99 23.16 -25.78
N GLY A 420 2.06 23.52 -25.04
CA GLY A 420 2.72 22.70 -24.04
C GLY A 420 3.77 21.76 -24.63
N TYR A 421 4.29 22.02 -25.83
CA TYR A 421 5.30 21.17 -26.46
C TYR A 421 6.72 21.67 -26.16
N ARG A 422 7.66 20.76 -26.03
CA ARG A 422 9.10 21.06 -26.07
C ARG A 422 9.51 21.21 -27.52
N VAL A 423 10.09 22.34 -27.89
CA VAL A 423 10.50 22.62 -29.26
C VAL A 423 12.00 22.39 -29.41
N VAL A 424 12.40 21.72 -30.49
CA VAL A 424 13.79 21.44 -30.85
C VAL A 424 14.03 22.05 -32.23
N GLY A 425 15.09 22.83 -32.37
CA GLY A 425 15.55 23.40 -33.65
C GLY A 425 16.41 22.40 -34.41
N LEU A 426 16.29 22.38 -35.75
CA LEU A 426 17.04 21.52 -36.64
C LEU A 426 17.79 22.40 -37.69
N ALA A 427 19.07 22.09 -37.87
CA ALA A 427 19.92 22.71 -38.90
C ALA A 427 20.86 21.72 -39.54
N VAL A 428 21.38 22.06 -40.73
CA VAL A 428 22.31 21.21 -41.51
C VAL A 428 23.48 22.04 -42.01
N SER A 429 24.68 21.44 -42.04
CA SER A 429 25.81 22.00 -42.78
C SER A 429 26.48 20.95 -43.61
N ASP A 430 27.20 21.33 -44.63
CA ASP A 430 28.13 20.52 -45.36
C ASP A 430 29.57 20.87 -44.95
N ASP A 431 30.44 19.86 -44.71
CA ASP A 431 31.84 20.06 -44.34
C ASP A 431 32.71 19.02 -45.04
N VAL A 432 34.02 19.33 -45.19
CA VAL A 432 34.99 18.41 -45.79
C VAL A 432 35.64 17.51 -44.72
N GLU A 433 35.63 17.94 -43.45
CA GLU A 433 36.23 17.23 -42.32
C GLU A 433 35.16 16.89 -41.27
N ILE A 434 35.37 15.83 -40.53
CA ILE A 434 34.55 15.48 -39.39
C ILE A 434 34.87 16.42 -38.22
N PRO A 435 33.92 17.21 -37.69
CA PRO A 435 34.19 18.10 -36.57
C PRO A 435 34.44 17.28 -35.30
N THR A 436 35.51 17.61 -34.58
CA THR A 436 35.84 16.98 -33.29
C THR A 436 35.08 17.59 -32.09
N ASP A 437 34.69 18.87 -32.23
CA ASP A 437 33.90 19.60 -31.21
C ASP A 437 33.06 20.73 -31.86
N PHE A 438 32.18 21.35 -31.04
CA PHE A 438 31.29 22.42 -31.48
C PHE A 438 31.98 23.78 -31.65
N SER A 439 33.18 24.01 -31.12
CA SER A 439 33.90 25.29 -31.19
C SER A 439 34.36 25.60 -32.61
N LYS A 440 34.69 24.56 -33.40
CA LYS A 440 35.11 24.70 -34.82
C LYS A 440 33.97 24.93 -35.80
N ILE A 441 32.68 24.91 -35.34
CA ILE A 441 31.52 25.05 -36.21
C ILE A 441 31.35 26.53 -36.62
N SER A 442 31.56 26.83 -37.90
CA SER A 442 31.38 28.17 -38.45
C SER A 442 29.88 28.51 -38.53
N ARG A 443 29.45 29.63 -37.88
CA ARG A 443 28.10 30.19 -37.97
C ARG A 443 27.63 30.47 -39.42
N GLN A 444 28.51 30.61 -40.36
CA GLN A 444 28.18 30.97 -41.73
C GLN A 444 27.65 29.83 -42.58
N LYS A 445 27.87 28.56 -42.16
CA LYS A 445 27.54 27.36 -42.94
C LYS A 445 26.25 26.67 -42.53
N LEU A 446 25.60 27.06 -41.41
CA LEU A 446 24.40 26.40 -40.91
C LEU A 446 23.12 26.85 -41.69
N GLN A 447 22.43 25.85 -42.25
CA GLN A 447 21.12 26.05 -42.91
C GLN A 447 20.00 25.57 -41.95
N PHE A 448 19.09 26.48 -41.62
CA PHE A 448 17.93 26.15 -40.81
C PHE A 448 16.97 25.25 -41.60
N LYS A 449 16.55 24.12 -41.01
CA LYS A 449 15.62 23.19 -41.65
C LYS A 449 14.22 23.24 -41.05
N GLY A 450 14.10 23.61 -39.77
CA GLY A 450 12.81 23.75 -39.12
C GLY A 450 12.83 23.44 -37.62
N LEU A 451 11.65 23.22 -37.10
CA LEU A 451 11.38 22.94 -35.67
C LEU A 451 10.61 21.65 -35.57
N VAL A 452 10.95 20.87 -34.54
CA VAL A 452 10.21 19.65 -34.14
C VAL A 452 9.64 19.89 -32.73
N ALA A 453 8.34 19.74 -32.61
CA ALA A 453 7.64 19.82 -31.34
C ALA A 453 7.46 18.40 -30.77
N VAL A 454 8.01 18.15 -29.59
CA VAL A 454 7.89 16.87 -28.89
C VAL A 454 7.15 17.05 -27.56
N ALA A 455 6.40 16.04 -27.18
CA ALA A 455 5.75 16.01 -25.86
C ALA A 455 5.77 14.59 -25.31
N ASP A 456 5.81 14.51 -23.98
CA ASP A 456 5.57 13.27 -23.27
C ASP A 456 4.06 12.96 -23.27
N VAL A 457 3.70 11.75 -23.66
CA VAL A 457 2.31 11.35 -23.90
C VAL A 457 1.57 11.18 -22.57
N LEU A 458 0.51 11.94 -22.38
CA LEU A 458 -0.41 11.74 -21.25
C LEU A 458 -1.04 10.33 -21.31
N ARG A 459 -1.18 9.68 -20.17
CA ARG A 459 -1.91 8.43 -20.09
C ARG A 459 -3.40 8.67 -20.31
N PRO A 460 -4.09 7.89 -21.17
CA PRO A 460 -5.51 8.11 -21.50
C PRO A 460 -6.43 8.05 -20.29
N GLU A 461 -6.07 7.24 -19.28
CA GLU A 461 -6.83 7.07 -18.05
C GLU A 461 -6.56 8.13 -16.98
N ALA A 462 -5.49 8.94 -17.09
CA ALA A 462 -5.07 9.89 -16.05
C ALA A 462 -6.17 10.91 -15.70
N SER A 463 -6.79 11.54 -16.70
CA SER A 463 -7.87 12.51 -16.47
C SER A 463 -9.07 11.90 -15.72
N ARG A 464 -9.47 10.66 -16.08
CA ARG A 464 -10.57 9.97 -15.39
C ARG A 464 -10.19 9.60 -13.95
N ALA A 465 -8.96 9.18 -13.73
CA ALA A 465 -8.45 8.85 -12.40
C ALA A 465 -8.40 10.09 -11.50
N ILE A 466 -7.92 11.22 -12.01
CA ILE A 466 -7.91 12.50 -11.29
C ILE A 466 -9.33 12.94 -10.93
N LYS A 467 -10.29 12.88 -11.86
CA LYS A 467 -11.69 13.19 -11.57
C LYS A 467 -12.27 12.29 -10.49
N SER A 468 -11.92 10.99 -10.51
CA SER A 468 -12.33 10.04 -9.47
C SER A 468 -11.72 10.37 -8.10
N ALA A 469 -10.46 10.82 -8.03
CA ALA A 469 -9.84 11.31 -6.80
C ALA A 469 -10.56 12.54 -6.25
N ILE A 470 -10.82 13.53 -7.09
CA ILE A 470 -11.51 14.77 -6.71
C ILE A 470 -12.93 14.46 -6.22
N SER A 471 -13.67 13.57 -6.90
CA SER A 471 -15.01 13.13 -6.45
C SER A 471 -14.99 12.37 -5.12
N ALA A 472 -13.86 11.79 -4.77
CA ALA A 472 -13.60 11.12 -3.49
C ALA A 472 -13.12 12.08 -2.38
N GLY A 473 -13.14 13.40 -2.63
CA GLY A 473 -12.69 14.42 -1.68
C GLY A 473 -11.16 14.52 -1.55
N VAL A 474 -10.41 14.06 -2.56
CA VAL A 474 -8.93 14.08 -2.54
C VAL A 474 -8.41 15.15 -3.49
N SER A 475 -7.62 16.08 -2.97
CA SER A 475 -6.93 17.08 -3.76
C SER A 475 -5.74 16.45 -4.50
N VAL A 476 -5.67 16.65 -5.82
CA VAL A 476 -4.52 16.19 -6.61
C VAL A 476 -3.69 17.41 -7.00
N ARG A 477 -2.38 17.33 -6.69
CA ARG A 477 -1.42 18.41 -6.95
C ARG A 477 -0.29 17.88 -7.82
N MET A 478 -0.05 18.51 -8.97
CA MET A 478 1.05 18.13 -9.87
C MET A 478 2.31 18.93 -9.53
N ILE A 479 3.43 18.21 -9.38
CA ILE A 479 4.76 18.79 -9.16
C ILE A 479 5.61 18.45 -10.37
N THR A 480 6.15 19.46 -11.05
CA THR A 480 6.94 19.25 -12.29
C THR A 480 8.07 20.26 -12.46
N GLY A 481 9.18 19.81 -13.04
CA GLY A 481 10.26 20.69 -13.49
C GLY A 481 9.92 21.49 -14.76
N ASP A 482 8.77 21.23 -15.39
CA ASP A 482 8.36 21.92 -16.62
C ASP A 482 8.19 23.43 -16.43
N HIS A 483 8.32 24.16 -17.53
CA HIS A 483 8.01 25.58 -17.61
C HIS A 483 6.52 25.84 -17.27
N PHE A 484 6.22 27.00 -16.68
CA PHE A 484 4.89 27.43 -16.22
C PHE A 484 3.79 27.15 -17.26
N GLU A 485 3.98 27.60 -18.52
CA GLU A 485 2.97 27.45 -19.56
C GLU A 485 2.70 25.98 -19.91
N THR A 486 3.75 25.16 -20.01
CA THR A 486 3.62 23.72 -20.25
C THR A 486 2.87 23.04 -19.10
N ALA A 487 3.22 23.36 -17.86
CA ALA A 487 2.59 22.83 -16.66
C ALA A 487 1.10 23.23 -16.59
N TYR A 488 0.77 24.48 -16.92
CA TYR A 488 -0.62 24.97 -17.00
C TYR A 488 -1.44 24.19 -18.04
N GLN A 489 -0.91 24.05 -19.27
CA GLN A 489 -1.61 23.33 -20.35
C GLN A 489 -1.86 21.86 -20.02
N ILE A 490 -0.89 21.20 -19.39
CA ILE A 490 -1.04 19.82 -18.94
C ILE A 490 -2.08 19.72 -17.83
N GLY A 491 -2.01 20.59 -16.83
CA GLY A 491 -2.99 20.66 -15.73
C GLY A 491 -4.41 20.89 -16.24
N LYS A 492 -4.59 21.78 -17.24
CA LYS A 492 -5.87 22.04 -17.90
C LYS A 492 -6.40 20.82 -18.67
N LYS A 493 -5.56 20.15 -19.46
CA LYS A 493 -5.92 18.91 -20.20
C LYS A 493 -6.33 17.79 -19.25
N LEU A 494 -5.73 17.70 -18.07
CA LEU A 494 -6.05 16.73 -17.04
C LEU A 494 -7.29 17.10 -16.23
N GLY A 495 -7.78 18.34 -16.32
CA GLY A 495 -8.92 18.87 -15.55
C GLY A 495 -8.56 19.18 -14.09
N MET A 496 -7.29 19.47 -13.80
CA MET A 496 -6.79 19.82 -12.46
C MET A 496 -6.94 21.31 -12.19
N VAL A 497 -6.68 22.15 -13.18
CA VAL A 497 -6.71 23.62 -13.08
C VAL A 497 -7.75 24.21 -14.02
N LYS A 498 -8.36 25.30 -13.58
CA LYS A 498 -9.26 26.14 -14.37
C LYS A 498 -8.51 27.41 -14.84
N ASP A 499 -7.86 28.05 -13.90
CA ASP A 499 -7.23 29.35 -14.07
C ASP A 499 -5.72 29.30 -13.86
N ARG A 500 -5.00 30.32 -14.35
CA ARG A 500 -3.54 30.42 -14.22
C ARG A 500 -3.09 30.64 -12.77
N GLU A 501 -3.95 31.22 -11.95
CA GLU A 501 -3.68 31.48 -10.53
C GLU A 501 -3.56 30.19 -9.70
N GLU A 502 -4.07 29.06 -10.20
CA GLU A 502 -3.91 27.74 -9.59
C GLU A 502 -2.56 27.08 -9.89
N VAL A 503 -1.70 27.77 -10.69
CA VAL A 503 -0.34 27.32 -11.02
C VAL A 503 0.68 28.25 -10.38
N PHE A 504 1.65 27.69 -9.68
CA PHE A 504 2.72 28.44 -9.02
C PHE A 504 4.08 28.18 -9.67
N ASP A 505 4.84 29.26 -9.95
CA ASP A 505 6.24 29.16 -10.44
C ASP A 505 7.20 29.11 -9.27
N CYS A 506 7.84 27.94 -9.05
CA CYS A 506 8.68 27.71 -7.89
C CYS A 506 10.02 28.47 -7.89
N ARG A 507 10.33 29.27 -8.92
CA ARG A 507 11.45 30.21 -8.88
C ARG A 507 11.23 31.32 -7.82
N GLU A 508 9.99 31.63 -7.51
CA GLU A 508 9.63 32.61 -6.48
C GLU A 508 9.76 32.04 -5.06
N MET A 509 9.76 30.71 -4.93
CA MET A 509 9.72 30.01 -3.65
C MET A 509 10.92 30.27 -2.75
N SER A 510 12.10 30.52 -3.33
CA SER A 510 13.34 30.81 -2.57
C SER A 510 13.28 32.12 -1.79
N LYS A 511 12.38 33.03 -2.19
CA LYS A 511 12.19 34.36 -1.56
C LYS A 511 11.10 34.37 -0.50
N MET A 512 10.39 33.27 -0.32
CA MET A 512 9.22 33.14 0.56
C MET A 512 9.54 32.36 1.84
N THR A 513 8.94 32.81 2.91
CA THR A 513 8.90 32.04 4.18
C THR A 513 7.92 30.86 4.05
N ASP A 514 8.01 29.89 4.95
CA ASP A 514 7.12 28.73 4.96
C ASP A 514 5.67 29.11 5.25
N ASP A 515 5.41 30.14 6.03
CA ASP A 515 4.07 30.62 6.36
C ASP A 515 3.41 31.40 5.17
N GLU A 516 4.21 32.11 4.38
CA GLU A 516 3.73 32.72 3.12
C GLU A 516 3.39 31.64 2.09
N LEU A 517 4.26 30.64 1.99
CA LEU A 517 4.06 29.52 1.07
C LEU A 517 2.84 28.67 1.46
N ASP A 518 2.56 28.51 2.76
CA ASP A 518 1.41 27.78 3.27
C ASP A 518 0.08 28.38 2.77
N LYS A 519 -0.03 29.70 2.76
CA LYS A 519 -1.21 30.43 2.22
C LYS A 519 -1.40 30.23 0.71
N ILE A 520 -0.30 30.11 -0.04
CA ILE A 520 -0.32 29.92 -1.49
C ILE A 520 -0.63 28.47 -1.83
N ILE A 521 -0.06 27.54 -1.11
CA ILE A 521 -0.20 26.09 -1.32
C ILE A 521 -1.67 25.65 -1.28
N GLU A 522 -2.50 26.25 -0.45
CA GLU A 522 -3.91 25.88 -0.35
C GLU A 522 -4.65 25.98 -1.67
N ARG A 523 -4.41 27.05 -2.44
CA ARG A 523 -5.04 27.30 -3.75
C ARG A 523 -4.29 26.68 -4.92
N THR A 524 -2.99 26.37 -4.77
CA THR A 524 -2.14 25.87 -5.86
C THR A 524 -2.43 24.41 -6.18
N LYS A 525 -2.70 24.10 -7.44
CA LYS A 525 -2.91 22.74 -7.95
C LYS A 525 -1.72 22.21 -8.74
N VAL A 526 -0.92 23.11 -9.31
CA VAL A 526 0.25 22.76 -10.13
C VAL A 526 1.44 23.60 -9.71
N PHE A 527 2.56 22.92 -9.42
CA PHE A 527 3.86 23.53 -9.13
C PHE A 527 4.77 23.33 -10.34
N SER A 528 5.25 24.42 -10.94
CA SER A 528 6.12 24.43 -12.12
C SER A 528 7.55 24.79 -11.77
N ARG A 529 8.54 24.34 -12.57
CA ARG A 529 9.98 24.58 -12.38
C ARG A 529 10.52 24.19 -11.02
N VAL A 530 9.99 23.07 -10.50
CA VAL A 530 10.38 22.55 -9.18
C VAL A 530 11.74 21.87 -9.27
N ILE A 531 12.65 22.23 -8.36
CA ILE A 531 13.93 21.52 -8.16
C ILE A 531 13.76 20.49 -7.01
N PRO A 532 14.66 19.49 -6.88
CA PRO A 532 14.51 18.39 -5.92
C PRO A 532 14.28 18.84 -4.46
N GLU A 533 15.02 19.83 -3.98
CA GLU A 533 14.92 20.34 -2.61
C GLU A 533 13.55 20.99 -2.34
N GLN A 534 12.98 21.63 -3.36
CA GLN A 534 11.67 22.25 -3.27
C GLN A 534 10.54 21.21 -3.21
N LYS A 535 10.70 20.01 -3.81
CA LYS A 535 9.71 18.91 -3.68
C LYS A 535 9.49 18.55 -2.21
N TYR A 536 10.57 18.40 -1.44
CA TYR A 536 10.49 18.08 -0.02
C TYR A 536 9.86 19.23 0.79
N ARG A 537 10.23 20.48 0.50
CA ARG A 537 9.65 21.68 1.16
C ARG A 537 8.15 21.80 0.90
N ILE A 538 7.71 21.63 -0.34
CA ILE A 538 6.27 21.62 -0.71
C ILE A 538 5.53 20.53 0.09
N LEU A 539 6.08 19.32 0.12
CA LEU A 539 5.51 18.21 0.87
C LEU A 539 5.37 18.51 2.36
N THR A 540 6.41 19.06 2.98
CA THR A 540 6.43 19.37 4.42
C THR A 540 5.34 20.38 4.78
N ILE A 541 5.11 21.38 3.94
CA ILE A 541 4.06 22.37 4.15
C ILE A 541 2.68 21.76 3.88
N LEU A 542 2.51 20.98 2.81
CA LEU A 542 1.24 20.25 2.56
C LEU A 542 0.81 19.38 3.74
N LYS A 543 1.76 18.75 4.42
CA LYS A 543 1.52 17.88 5.57
C LYS A 543 1.07 18.62 6.84
N ARG A 544 1.22 19.93 6.92
CA ARG A 544 0.73 20.70 8.09
C ARG A 544 -0.78 20.54 8.27
N HIS A 545 -1.53 20.43 7.16
CA HIS A 545 -3.00 20.40 7.16
C HIS A 545 -3.57 19.14 6.47
N ASN A 546 -2.73 18.33 5.87
CA ASN A 546 -3.16 17.22 5.01
C ASN A 546 -2.44 15.92 5.33
N ILE A 547 -3.15 14.80 5.07
CA ILE A 547 -2.52 13.49 4.95
C ILE A 547 -2.14 13.31 3.49
N THR A 548 -0.84 13.37 3.24
CA THR A 548 -0.32 13.53 1.88
C THR A 548 0.36 12.26 1.39
N ALA A 549 -0.10 11.78 0.22
CA ALA A 549 0.65 10.82 -0.57
C ALA A 549 1.58 11.56 -1.55
N MET A 550 2.79 11.05 -1.74
CA MET A 550 3.77 11.58 -2.71
C MET A 550 4.19 10.50 -3.69
N THR A 551 4.19 10.80 -5.00
CA THR A 551 4.73 9.89 -6.01
C THR A 551 6.09 10.33 -6.49
N GLY A 552 6.97 9.37 -6.83
CA GLY A 552 8.29 9.63 -7.41
C GLY A 552 8.93 8.38 -7.99
N ASP A 553 9.96 8.56 -8.83
CA ASP A 553 10.66 7.47 -9.50
C ASP A 553 12.20 7.58 -9.44
N GLY A 554 12.72 8.76 -9.14
CA GLY A 554 14.16 9.06 -9.14
C GLY A 554 14.79 9.06 -7.74
N VAL A 555 16.12 9.10 -7.74
CA VAL A 555 16.94 9.31 -6.53
C VAL A 555 16.58 10.64 -5.85
N ASN A 556 16.28 11.65 -6.64
CA ASN A 556 15.93 13.00 -6.18
C ASN A 556 14.57 13.07 -5.45
N ASP A 557 13.72 12.05 -5.59
CA ASP A 557 12.41 11.98 -4.94
C ASP A 557 12.46 11.30 -3.57
N VAL A 558 13.56 10.64 -3.22
CA VAL A 558 13.71 9.85 -2.00
C VAL A 558 13.36 10.63 -0.73
N PRO A 559 13.85 11.88 -0.51
CA PRO A 559 13.46 12.64 0.67
C PRO A 559 11.95 12.90 0.74
N ALA A 560 11.33 13.21 -0.40
CA ALA A 560 9.89 13.45 -0.47
C ALA A 560 9.09 12.15 -0.30
N LEU A 561 9.52 11.02 -0.87
CA LEU A 561 8.88 9.72 -0.70
C LEU A 561 8.92 9.25 0.75
N SER A 562 10.09 9.34 1.41
CA SER A 562 10.25 8.95 2.83
C SER A 562 9.54 9.90 3.79
N GLY A 563 9.46 11.18 3.46
CA GLY A 563 8.81 12.21 4.27
C GLY A 563 7.28 12.22 4.16
N ALA A 564 6.69 11.60 3.12
CA ALA A 564 5.26 11.53 2.92
C ALA A 564 4.57 10.61 3.93
N ASP A 565 3.26 10.82 4.15
CA ASP A 565 2.46 9.87 4.94
C ASP A 565 2.30 8.54 4.20
N VAL A 566 2.26 8.60 2.85
CA VAL A 566 2.36 7.44 1.96
C VAL A 566 3.28 7.78 0.79
N GLY A 567 4.53 7.32 0.82
CA GLY A 567 5.40 7.36 -0.35
C GLY A 567 5.00 6.30 -1.38
N ILE A 568 4.85 6.70 -2.63
CA ILE A 568 4.42 5.82 -3.73
C ILE A 568 5.49 5.85 -4.82
N ALA A 569 6.24 4.76 -4.94
CA ALA A 569 7.29 4.63 -5.95
C ALA A 569 6.75 4.00 -7.24
N MET A 570 7.34 4.40 -8.38
CA MET A 570 7.05 3.76 -9.67
C MET A 570 7.82 2.45 -9.82
N GLY A 571 7.22 1.46 -10.46
CA GLY A 571 7.84 0.16 -10.73
C GLY A 571 9.09 0.25 -11.63
N SER A 572 9.12 1.23 -12.55
CA SER A 572 10.30 1.56 -13.36
C SER A 572 11.32 2.45 -12.66
N GLY A 573 11.00 2.95 -11.46
CA GLY A 573 11.87 3.85 -10.71
C GLY A 573 13.15 3.18 -10.19
N SER A 574 14.08 3.99 -9.70
CA SER A 574 15.31 3.52 -9.09
C SER A 574 15.06 2.63 -7.87
N HIS A 575 15.99 1.75 -7.54
CA HIS A 575 15.84 0.86 -6.38
C HIS A 575 15.70 1.64 -5.07
N ILE A 576 16.45 2.73 -4.92
CA ILE A 576 16.35 3.60 -3.75
C ILE A 576 14.97 4.27 -3.61
N ALA A 577 14.35 4.67 -4.72
CA ALA A 577 12.99 5.21 -4.71
C ALA A 577 11.97 4.14 -4.31
N LYS A 578 12.13 2.89 -4.79
CA LYS A 578 11.27 1.76 -4.42
C LYS A 578 11.39 1.41 -2.94
N ASP A 579 12.61 1.41 -2.39
CA ASP A 579 12.84 1.13 -0.97
C ASP A 579 12.29 2.26 -0.06
N ALA A 580 12.34 3.52 -0.52
CA ALA A 580 11.75 4.65 0.19
C ALA A 580 10.22 4.67 0.13
N GLY A 581 9.64 4.05 -0.92
CA GLY A 581 8.21 3.98 -1.14
C GLY A 581 7.51 2.97 -0.24
N ALA A 582 6.43 3.37 0.41
CA ALA A 582 5.57 2.47 1.17
C ALA A 582 4.68 1.59 0.26
N ILE A 583 4.42 2.06 -0.97
CA ILE A 583 3.69 1.35 -2.04
C ILE A 583 4.48 1.48 -3.33
N ILE A 584 4.55 0.40 -4.14
CA ILE A 584 5.15 0.40 -5.48
C ILE A 584 4.06 0.14 -6.52
N LEU A 585 4.02 0.98 -7.57
CA LEU A 585 3.09 0.82 -8.69
C LEU A 585 3.77 0.03 -9.82
N LEU A 586 3.50 -1.24 -9.94
CA LEU A 586 4.14 -2.12 -10.92
C LEU A 586 3.85 -1.74 -12.40
N ASP A 587 2.82 -0.94 -12.66
CA ASP A 587 2.40 -0.46 -13.97
C ASP A 587 2.67 1.04 -14.20
N ASN A 588 3.29 1.70 -13.24
CA ASN A 588 3.59 3.15 -13.26
C ASN A 588 2.36 4.02 -13.53
N ASN A 589 1.17 3.64 -13.08
CA ASN A 589 -0.08 4.25 -13.48
C ASN A 589 -0.79 4.94 -12.32
N PHE A 590 -1.09 6.23 -12.46
CA PHE A 590 -1.83 7.00 -11.47
C PHE A 590 -3.20 6.38 -11.11
N LYS A 591 -3.87 5.71 -12.07
CA LYS A 591 -5.14 5.01 -11.82
C LYS A 591 -4.98 3.96 -10.72
N THR A 592 -3.84 3.29 -10.65
CA THR A 592 -3.55 2.26 -9.66
C THR A 592 -3.50 2.81 -8.24
N ILE A 593 -3.13 4.10 -8.05
CA ILE A 593 -3.24 4.80 -6.77
C ILE A 593 -4.69 4.88 -6.32
N ILE A 594 -5.60 5.24 -7.25
CA ILE A 594 -7.02 5.37 -6.95
C ILE A 594 -7.65 4.00 -6.64
N ASP A 595 -7.21 2.96 -7.33
CA ASP A 595 -7.64 1.59 -7.04
C ASP A 595 -7.11 1.10 -5.67
N ALA A 596 -5.86 1.45 -5.31
CA ALA A 596 -5.29 1.18 -3.99
C ALA A 596 -6.02 1.95 -2.87
N MET A 597 -6.35 3.22 -3.10
CA MET A 597 -7.14 4.04 -2.17
C MET A 597 -8.53 3.44 -1.92
N ARG A 598 -9.21 2.98 -2.99
CA ARG A 598 -10.49 2.27 -2.88
C ARG A 598 -10.37 1.01 -2.02
N GLU A 599 -9.32 0.22 -2.23
CA GLU A 599 -9.06 -0.98 -1.42
C GLU A 599 -8.75 -0.62 0.03
N GLY A 600 -7.92 0.39 0.29
CA GLY A 600 -7.63 0.86 1.65
C GLY A 600 -8.90 1.29 2.40
N ARG A 601 -9.76 2.09 1.77
CA ARG A 601 -11.08 2.49 2.33
C ARG A 601 -11.97 1.27 2.62
N THR A 602 -11.97 0.29 1.70
CA THR A 602 -12.75 -0.95 1.86
C THR A 602 -12.26 -1.77 3.04
N ILE A 603 -10.92 -1.90 3.20
CA ILE A 603 -10.32 -2.63 4.32
C ILE A 603 -10.69 -1.99 5.66
N ILE A 604 -10.58 -0.66 5.78
CA ILE A 604 -10.98 0.07 7.00
C ILE A 604 -12.47 -0.13 7.30
N ALA A 605 -13.33 -0.06 6.28
CA ALA A 605 -14.76 -0.31 6.45
C ALA A 605 -15.04 -1.75 6.91
N ASN A 606 -14.31 -2.72 6.35
CA ASN A 606 -14.46 -4.13 6.74
C ASN A 606 -13.99 -4.40 8.18
N VAL A 607 -12.88 -3.78 8.60
CA VAL A 607 -12.45 -3.83 10.02
C VAL A 607 -13.53 -3.29 10.94
N LYS A 608 -14.20 -2.18 10.58
CA LYS A 608 -15.33 -1.64 11.36
C LYS A 608 -16.51 -2.61 11.41
N ARG A 609 -16.82 -3.32 10.31
CA ARG A 609 -17.90 -4.33 10.26
C ARG A 609 -17.62 -5.51 11.19
N MET A 610 -16.37 -5.97 11.22
CA MET A 610 -15.93 -7.03 12.13
C MET A 610 -16.05 -6.59 13.59
N LEU A 611 -15.58 -5.36 13.89
CA LEU A 611 -15.72 -4.77 15.23
C LEU A 611 -17.19 -4.65 15.65
N PHE A 612 -18.03 -4.14 14.76
CA PHE A 612 -19.46 -4.03 15.01
C PHE A 612 -20.06 -5.39 15.34
N TYR A 613 -19.80 -6.40 14.53
CA TYR A 613 -20.32 -7.75 14.71
C TYR A 613 -19.89 -8.33 16.06
N LEU A 614 -18.58 -8.47 16.28
CA LEU A 614 -18.04 -9.08 17.50
C LEU A 614 -18.44 -8.35 18.77
N LEU A 615 -18.32 -7.02 18.79
CA LEU A 615 -18.62 -6.28 19.99
C LEU A 615 -20.13 -6.26 20.29
N SER A 616 -21.01 -6.29 19.29
CA SER A 616 -22.45 -6.37 19.52
C SER A 616 -22.89 -7.77 19.97
N THR A 617 -22.29 -8.86 19.41
CA THR A 617 -22.60 -10.23 19.85
C THR A 617 -22.15 -10.47 21.29
N ASN A 618 -20.89 -10.19 21.61
CA ASN A 618 -20.36 -10.36 22.95
C ASN A 618 -21.06 -9.48 23.99
N THR A 619 -21.41 -8.23 23.63
CA THR A 619 -22.19 -7.36 24.51
C THR A 619 -23.60 -7.92 24.73
N GLY A 620 -24.21 -8.53 23.72
CA GLY A 620 -25.51 -9.21 23.82
C GLY A 620 -25.49 -10.38 24.80
N GLU A 621 -24.46 -11.24 24.72
CA GLU A 621 -24.23 -12.32 25.68
C GLU A 621 -24.03 -11.79 27.11
N LEU A 622 -23.15 -10.78 27.25
CA LEU A 622 -22.85 -10.14 28.52
C LEU A 622 -24.15 -9.57 29.18
N ILE A 623 -24.97 -8.83 28.39
CA ILE A 623 -26.25 -8.28 28.87
C ILE A 623 -27.23 -9.42 29.26
N THR A 624 -27.23 -10.54 28.52
CA THR A 624 -28.08 -11.70 28.83
C THR A 624 -27.71 -12.29 30.19
N MET A 625 -26.39 -12.51 30.43
CA MET A 625 -25.92 -13.06 31.70
C MET A 625 -26.14 -12.12 32.88
N ILE A 626 -25.81 -10.84 32.73
CA ILE A 626 -26.01 -9.84 33.78
C ILE A 626 -27.53 -9.64 34.04
N GLY A 627 -28.31 -9.61 32.95
CA GLY A 627 -29.77 -9.46 33.05
C GLY A 627 -30.40 -10.62 33.85
N ALA A 628 -29.96 -11.87 33.59
CA ALA A 628 -30.39 -13.02 34.38
C ALA A 628 -30.03 -12.87 35.88
N LEU A 629 -28.81 -12.46 36.17
CA LEU A 629 -28.36 -12.20 37.55
C LEU A 629 -29.24 -11.11 38.23
N LEU A 630 -29.53 -10.00 37.53
CA LEU A 630 -30.32 -8.90 38.08
C LEU A 630 -31.80 -9.26 38.29
N ILE A 631 -32.38 -10.06 37.41
CA ILE A 631 -33.77 -10.55 37.54
C ILE A 631 -33.91 -11.64 38.62
N GLY A 632 -32.80 -12.35 38.91
CA GLY A 632 -32.80 -13.41 39.91
C GLY A 632 -33.23 -14.79 39.40
N ILE A 633 -33.01 -15.02 38.09
CA ILE A 633 -33.23 -16.30 37.45
C ILE A 633 -31.92 -17.09 37.38
N LYS A 634 -32.02 -18.41 37.18
CA LYS A 634 -30.85 -19.25 36.91
C LYS A 634 -30.13 -18.82 35.63
N THR A 635 -28.86 -19.21 35.45
CA THR A 635 -28.07 -18.88 34.29
C THR A 635 -28.71 -19.41 32.99
N PRO A 636 -29.07 -18.52 32.01
CA PRO A 636 -29.72 -18.96 30.78
C PRO A 636 -28.79 -19.66 29.81
N LEU A 637 -27.48 -19.58 30.04
CA LEU A 637 -26.44 -20.17 29.20
C LEU A 637 -25.32 -20.80 30.05
N GLU A 638 -24.85 -21.97 29.68
CA GLU A 638 -23.69 -22.60 30.26
C GLU A 638 -22.37 -22.06 29.67
N PRO A 639 -21.25 -22.07 30.43
CA PRO A 639 -19.93 -21.63 29.91
C PRO A 639 -19.55 -22.34 28.61
N VAL A 640 -19.82 -23.64 28.50
CA VAL A 640 -19.54 -24.44 27.31
C VAL A 640 -20.36 -24.00 26.10
N GLN A 641 -21.61 -23.57 26.29
CA GLN A 641 -22.47 -23.03 25.23
C GLN A 641 -21.95 -21.69 24.70
N ILE A 642 -21.49 -20.79 25.59
CA ILE A 642 -20.87 -19.51 25.25
C ILE A 642 -19.58 -19.75 24.44
N LEU A 643 -18.73 -20.65 24.90
CA LEU A 643 -17.51 -21.03 24.18
C LEU A 643 -17.80 -21.58 22.78
N TRP A 644 -18.85 -22.41 22.64
CA TRP A 644 -19.29 -22.89 21.33
C TRP A 644 -19.70 -21.76 20.40
N VAL A 645 -20.47 -20.81 20.90
CA VAL A 645 -20.90 -19.65 20.13
C VAL A 645 -19.71 -18.84 19.64
N ASN A 646 -18.79 -18.48 20.54
CA ASN A 646 -17.61 -17.69 20.19
C ASN A 646 -16.68 -18.43 19.20
N LEU A 647 -16.50 -19.74 19.40
CA LEU A 647 -15.64 -20.54 18.52
C LEU A 647 -16.26 -20.76 17.14
N VAL A 648 -17.53 -21.16 17.08
CA VAL A 648 -18.19 -21.61 15.84
C VAL A 648 -18.85 -20.45 15.12
N THR A 649 -19.72 -19.71 15.80
CA THR A 649 -20.53 -18.68 15.18
C THR A 649 -19.69 -17.45 14.84
N ASP A 650 -18.94 -16.94 15.81
CA ASP A 650 -18.16 -15.71 15.61
C ASP A 650 -17.00 -15.91 14.65
N THR A 651 -16.20 -16.96 14.82
CA THR A 651 -15.04 -17.22 13.97
C THR A 651 -15.46 -17.46 12.51
N SER A 652 -16.58 -18.16 12.27
CA SER A 652 -17.08 -18.43 10.92
C SER A 652 -17.57 -17.18 10.19
N MET A 653 -17.99 -16.12 10.91
CA MET A 653 -18.53 -14.88 10.32
C MET A 653 -17.51 -13.74 10.22
N VAL A 654 -16.57 -13.65 11.15
CA VAL A 654 -15.64 -12.50 11.26
C VAL A 654 -14.74 -12.36 10.05
N ILE A 655 -14.07 -13.44 9.61
CA ILE A 655 -13.18 -13.40 8.44
C ILE A 655 -13.96 -13.05 7.15
N PRO A 656 -15.10 -13.69 6.84
CA PRO A 656 -15.93 -13.31 5.70
C PRO A 656 -16.41 -11.85 5.71
N LEU A 657 -16.79 -11.30 6.86
CA LEU A 657 -17.15 -9.88 7.00
C LEU A 657 -15.96 -8.96 6.69
N GLY A 658 -14.75 -9.37 7.09
CA GLY A 658 -13.50 -8.68 6.73
C GLY A 658 -13.17 -8.69 5.23
N LEU A 659 -13.79 -9.57 4.46
CA LEU A 659 -13.61 -9.72 3.02
C LEU A 659 -14.79 -9.17 2.19
N GLU A 660 -15.71 -8.47 2.83
CA GLU A 660 -16.89 -7.90 2.15
C GLU A 660 -16.48 -6.98 0.99
N PRO A 661 -17.12 -7.08 -0.18
CA PRO A 661 -16.86 -6.21 -1.32
C PRO A 661 -17.12 -4.73 -1.00
N ALA A 662 -16.39 -3.84 -1.71
CA ALA A 662 -16.53 -2.40 -1.57
C ALA A 662 -17.98 -1.93 -1.77
N GLU A 663 -18.41 -0.97 -0.97
CA GLU A 663 -19.70 -0.29 -1.20
C GLU A 663 -19.61 0.63 -2.42
N LYS A 664 -20.75 0.80 -3.12
CA LYS A 664 -20.82 1.64 -4.33
C LYS A 664 -20.39 3.09 -4.08
N ASN A 665 -20.59 3.58 -2.87
CA ASN A 665 -20.36 4.97 -2.49
C ASN A 665 -18.99 5.20 -1.81
N VAL A 666 -18.13 4.18 -1.68
CA VAL A 666 -16.83 4.29 -0.97
C VAL A 666 -15.92 5.39 -1.54
N MET A 667 -16.03 5.68 -2.85
CA MET A 667 -15.28 6.74 -3.54
C MET A 667 -16.10 8.02 -3.76
N LYS A 668 -17.24 8.18 -3.09
CA LYS A 668 -18.04 9.41 -3.08
C LYS A 668 -18.04 10.10 -1.72
N GLN A 669 -17.47 9.45 -0.71
CA GLN A 669 -17.34 10.00 0.62
C GLN A 669 -15.98 10.69 0.79
N PRO A 670 -15.91 11.84 1.49
CA PRO A 670 -14.64 12.48 1.79
C PRO A 670 -13.78 11.58 2.71
N PRO A 671 -12.46 11.78 2.74
CA PRO A 671 -11.57 11.09 3.66
C PRO A 671 -11.97 11.35 5.11
N LYS A 672 -11.91 10.32 5.95
CA LYS A 672 -12.11 10.47 7.40
C LYS A 672 -10.79 10.95 8.04
N SER A 673 -10.90 11.78 9.09
CA SER A 673 -9.71 12.18 9.87
C SER A 673 -8.97 10.94 10.41
N PRO A 674 -7.63 10.93 10.42
CA PRO A 674 -6.82 9.85 11.03
C PRO A 674 -7.12 9.68 12.51
N ASP A 675 -7.42 10.78 13.19
CA ASP A 675 -7.72 10.79 14.63
C ASP A 675 -9.15 10.36 14.95
N ALA A 676 -9.98 10.17 13.90
CA ALA A 676 -11.34 9.72 14.10
C ALA A 676 -11.36 8.39 14.88
N PRO A 677 -12.21 8.27 15.90
CA PRO A 677 -12.32 7.04 16.66
C PRO A 677 -12.80 5.91 15.74
N ILE A 678 -12.28 4.71 15.95
CA ILE A 678 -12.73 3.52 15.21
C ILE A 678 -14.21 3.26 15.49
N LEU A 679 -14.59 3.36 16.75
CA LEU A 679 -15.99 3.30 17.20
C LEU A 679 -16.55 4.73 17.27
N ASP A 680 -17.30 5.13 16.26
CA ASP A 680 -18.03 6.40 16.28
C ASP A 680 -19.36 6.28 17.07
N LYS A 681 -19.93 7.40 17.48
CA LYS A 681 -21.16 7.43 18.31
C LYS A 681 -22.34 6.67 17.66
N ILE A 682 -22.45 6.75 16.34
CA ILE A 682 -23.51 6.05 15.58
C ILE A 682 -23.30 4.55 15.67
N MET A 683 -22.07 4.08 15.51
CA MET A 683 -21.72 2.68 15.61
C MET A 683 -21.96 2.13 17.03
N VAL A 684 -21.56 2.86 18.07
CA VAL A 684 -21.80 2.47 19.47
C VAL A 684 -23.30 2.35 19.75
N TRP A 685 -24.12 3.31 19.29
CA TRP A 685 -25.56 3.23 19.44
C TRP A 685 -26.17 2.05 18.69
N ARG A 686 -25.72 1.80 17.48
CA ARG A 686 -26.13 0.64 16.68
C ARG A 686 -25.78 -0.69 17.34
N MET A 687 -24.57 -0.76 17.96
CA MET A 687 -24.14 -1.93 18.75
C MET A 687 -25.06 -2.14 19.96
N ALA A 688 -25.37 -1.06 20.70
CA ALA A 688 -26.27 -1.13 21.86
C ALA A 688 -27.67 -1.63 21.49
N VAL A 689 -28.22 -1.16 20.37
CA VAL A 689 -29.53 -1.63 19.86
C VAL A 689 -29.45 -3.12 19.48
N ALA A 690 -28.43 -3.54 18.76
CA ALA A 690 -28.28 -4.94 18.35
C ALA A 690 -28.09 -5.87 19.58
N ALA A 691 -27.17 -5.51 20.48
CA ALA A 691 -26.91 -6.26 21.71
C ALA A 691 -28.15 -6.36 22.63
N GLY A 692 -28.80 -5.21 22.83
CA GLY A 692 -30.03 -5.14 23.66
C GLY A 692 -31.18 -5.98 23.06
N THR A 693 -31.33 -5.97 21.73
CA THR A 693 -32.37 -6.78 21.07
C THR A 693 -32.08 -8.29 21.23
N MET A 694 -30.83 -8.73 21.02
CA MET A 694 -30.41 -10.13 21.17
C MET A 694 -30.62 -10.61 22.62
N ALA A 695 -30.17 -9.81 23.59
CA ALA A 695 -30.34 -10.11 25.02
C ALA A 695 -31.80 -10.16 25.43
N ALA A 696 -32.63 -9.22 24.97
CA ALA A 696 -34.08 -9.20 25.29
C ALA A 696 -34.78 -10.45 24.78
N ILE A 697 -34.48 -10.89 23.52
CA ILE A 697 -35.06 -12.11 22.96
C ILE A 697 -34.63 -13.32 23.79
N ALA A 698 -33.34 -13.45 24.12
CA ALA A 698 -32.85 -14.58 24.91
C ALA A 698 -33.45 -14.64 26.29
N LEU A 699 -33.51 -13.53 27.01
CA LEU A 699 -34.07 -13.45 28.37
C LEU A 699 -35.59 -13.68 28.37
N ILE A 700 -36.36 -13.07 27.47
CA ILE A 700 -37.81 -13.28 27.37
C ILE A 700 -38.08 -14.76 27.05
N THR A 701 -37.35 -15.36 26.11
CA THR A 701 -37.47 -16.78 25.78
C THR A 701 -37.21 -17.62 27.01
N TYR A 702 -36.11 -17.39 27.72
CA TYR A 702 -35.77 -18.15 28.92
C TYR A 702 -36.85 -18.04 29.99
N VAL A 703 -37.24 -16.84 30.41
CA VAL A 703 -38.23 -16.60 31.48
C VAL A 703 -39.58 -17.24 31.14
N PHE A 704 -40.02 -17.12 29.88
CA PHE A 704 -41.29 -17.71 29.45
C PHE A 704 -41.27 -19.22 29.51
N PHE A 705 -40.24 -19.84 29.00
CA PHE A 705 -40.20 -21.32 28.93
C PHE A 705 -39.76 -21.98 30.24
N GLU A 706 -38.94 -21.32 31.07
CA GLU A 706 -38.60 -21.83 32.41
C GLU A 706 -39.84 -22.04 33.27
N LYS A 707 -40.78 -21.09 33.22
CA LYS A 707 -42.02 -21.19 33.99
C LYS A 707 -42.92 -22.35 33.57
N HIS A 708 -42.90 -22.75 32.29
CA HIS A 708 -43.85 -23.74 31.74
C HIS A 708 -43.23 -25.12 31.51
N TYR A 709 -41.92 -25.18 31.25
CA TYR A 709 -41.23 -26.41 30.80
C TYR A 709 -39.95 -26.72 31.57
N GLY A 710 -39.55 -25.86 32.51
CA GLY A 710 -38.37 -26.05 33.36
C GLY A 710 -37.08 -25.45 32.76
N HIS A 711 -36.04 -25.48 33.60
CA HIS A 711 -34.78 -24.82 33.35
C HIS A 711 -34.07 -25.31 32.05
N ASP A 712 -33.84 -26.64 31.94
CA ASP A 712 -33.06 -27.22 30.87
C ASP A 712 -33.67 -27.01 29.47
N TYR A 713 -35.02 -27.04 29.43
CA TYR A 713 -35.76 -26.74 28.20
C TYR A 713 -35.62 -25.27 27.80
N ALA A 714 -35.78 -24.37 28.78
CA ALA A 714 -35.65 -22.92 28.57
C ALA A 714 -34.24 -22.54 28.16
N GLN A 715 -33.24 -23.13 28.79
CA GLN A 715 -31.83 -22.92 28.46
C GLN A 715 -31.50 -23.29 27.02
N THR A 716 -31.97 -24.44 26.55
CA THR A 716 -31.78 -24.87 25.13
C THR A 716 -32.43 -23.88 24.18
N LEU A 717 -33.65 -23.37 24.45
CA LEU A 717 -34.28 -22.38 23.57
C LEU A 717 -33.61 -21.00 23.65
N ALA A 718 -33.10 -20.58 24.79
CA ALA A 718 -32.32 -19.36 24.93
C ALA A 718 -31.03 -19.43 24.13
N PHE A 719 -30.32 -20.55 24.18
CA PHE A 719 -29.13 -20.82 23.36
C PHE A 719 -29.45 -20.72 21.86
N ILE A 720 -30.52 -21.38 21.39
CA ILE A 720 -30.95 -21.32 19.98
C ILE A 720 -31.28 -19.88 19.59
N SER A 721 -32.01 -19.15 20.44
CA SER A 721 -32.40 -17.77 20.17
C SER A 721 -31.19 -16.85 20.01
N LEU A 722 -30.15 -17.04 20.82
CA LEU A 722 -28.91 -16.26 20.75
C LEU A 722 -28.16 -16.55 19.47
N VAL A 723 -27.91 -17.82 19.13
CA VAL A 723 -27.19 -18.22 17.92
C VAL A 723 -27.88 -17.69 16.65
N VAL A 724 -29.20 -17.83 16.56
CA VAL A 724 -29.96 -17.34 15.38
C VAL A 724 -29.94 -15.81 15.31
N SER A 725 -30.03 -15.12 16.45
CA SER A 725 -29.91 -13.67 16.52
C SER A 725 -28.52 -13.17 16.07
N GLN A 726 -27.46 -13.93 16.36
CA GLN A 726 -26.10 -13.60 15.90
C GLN A 726 -25.96 -13.80 14.38
N TRP A 727 -26.59 -14.83 13.79
CA TRP A 727 -26.65 -14.94 12.32
C TRP A 727 -27.39 -13.76 11.71
N ALA A 728 -28.54 -13.35 12.27
CA ALA A 728 -29.24 -12.15 11.86
C ALA A 728 -28.36 -10.91 11.93
N ASN A 729 -27.59 -10.76 13.03
CA ASN A 729 -26.64 -9.66 13.21
C ASN A 729 -25.47 -9.70 12.22
N ALA A 730 -25.00 -10.89 11.81
CA ALA A 730 -24.00 -11.03 10.76
C ALA A 730 -24.49 -10.46 9.42
N PHE A 731 -25.75 -10.70 9.03
CA PHE A 731 -26.35 -10.06 7.86
C PHE A 731 -26.43 -8.54 8.01
N ASN A 732 -26.78 -8.04 9.20
CA ASN A 732 -26.83 -6.61 9.50
C ASN A 732 -25.45 -5.94 9.41
N ALA A 733 -24.39 -6.66 9.80
CA ALA A 733 -23.00 -6.19 9.81
C ALA A 733 -22.38 -6.02 8.42
N ARG A 734 -22.96 -6.61 7.37
CA ARG A 734 -22.43 -6.54 5.99
C ARG A 734 -22.41 -5.12 5.42
N SER A 735 -23.16 -4.19 5.95
CA SER A 735 -23.15 -2.77 5.57
C SER A 735 -23.54 -1.84 6.71
N ASP A 736 -22.91 -0.68 6.76
CA ASP A 736 -23.26 0.37 7.73
C ASP A 736 -24.49 1.17 7.31
N GLY A 737 -24.69 1.41 6.01
CA GLY A 737 -25.74 2.26 5.49
C GLY A 737 -26.76 1.56 4.58
N ASP A 738 -26.35 0.50 3.84
CA ASP A 738 -27.27 -0.20 2.94
C ASP A 738 -28.21 -1.13 3.71
N SER A 739 -29.44 -1.30 3.20
CA SER A 739 -30.37 -2.31 3.70
C SER A 739 -29.82 -3.72 3.52
N VAL A 740 -30.10 -4.62 4.45
CA VAL A 740 -29.78 -6.05 4.35
C VAL A 740 -30.28 -6.63 3.03
N PHE A 741 -31.50 -6.30 2.60
CA PHE A 741 -32.10 -6.79 1.34
C PHE A 741 -31.31 -6.34 0.09
N THR A 742 -30.78 -5.12 0.10
CA THR A 742 -29.92 -4.63 -0.98
C THR A 742 -28.58 -5.35 -0.97
N ARG A 743 -28.07 -5.65 0.22
CA ARG A 743 -26.76 -6.28 0.40
C ARG A 743 -26.78 -7.79 0.08
N LEU A 744 -27.93 -8.47 0.21
CA LEU A 744 -28.10 -9.86 -0.25
C LEU A 744 -27.78 -10.04 -1.75
N LYS A 745 -28.02 -9.01 -2.57
CA LYS A 745 -27.70 -9.02 -4.01
C LYS A 745 -26.20 -8.94 -4.31
N VAL A 746 -25.37 -8.59 -3.31
CA VAL A 746 -23.91 -8.50 -3.44
C VAL A 746 -23.31 -9.81 -2.98
N MET A 747 -22.72 -10.55 -3.92
CA MET A 747 -22.17 -11.88 -3.64
C MET A 747 -20.86 -11.78 -2.82
N ASN A 748 -20.84 -12.44 -1.68
CA ASN A 748 -19.67 -12.73 -0.88
C ASN A 748 -19.65 -14.24 -0.60
N HIS A 749 -18.92 -14.99 -1.44
CA HIS A 749 -18.85 -16.45 -1.32
C HIS A 749 -18.37 -16.90 0.06
N GLY A 750 -17.38 -16.22 0.65
CA GLY A 750 -16.88 -16.54 1.98
C GLY A 750 -17.95 -16.43 3.06
N PHE A 751 -18.82 -15.41 2.97
CA PHE A 751 -19.91 -15.19 3.92
C PHE A 751 -20.94 -16.34 3.87
N TYR A 752 -21.36 -16.74 2.67
CA TYR A 752 -22.32 -17.85 2.53
C TYR A 752 -21.72 -19.19 2.92
N ILE A 753 -20.41 -19.43 2.66
CA ILE A 753 -19.71 -20.62 3.16
C ILE A 753 -19.68 -20.62 4.68
N GLY A 754 -19.36 -19.48 5.31
CA GLY A 754 -19.32 -19.34 6.77
C GLY A 754 -20.68 -19.61 7.42
N ILE A 755 -21.77 -19.02 6.89
CA ILE A 755 -23.14 -19.29 7.35
C ILE A 755 -23.50 -20.77 7.20
N THR A 756 -23.22 -21.37 6.04
CA THR A 756 -23.55 -22.78 5.80
C THR A 756 -22.77 -23.70 6.75
N MET A 757 -21.49 -23.41 6.96
CA MET A 757 -20.67 -24.17 7.91
C MET A 757 -21.20 -24.04 9.34
N SER A 758 -21.54 -22.82 9.78
CA SER A 758 -22.13 -22.57 11.09
C SER A 758 -23.47 -23.29 11.27
N LEU A 759 -24.32 -23.31 10.24
CA LEU A 759 -25.58 -24.03 10.24
C LEU A 759 -25.38 -25.55 10.37
N ILE A 760 -24.44 -26.13 9.62
CA ILE A 760 -24.14 -27.56 9.70
C ILE A 760 -23.61 -27.94 11.10
N LEU A 761 -22.69 -27.14 11.65
CA LEU A 761 -22.15 -27.39 12.98
C LEU A 761 -23.22 -27.25 14.07
N GLN A 762 -24.10 -26.26 13.94
CA GLN A 762 -25.22 -26.07 14.86
C GLN A 762 -26.24 -27.23 14.76
N ALA A 763 -26.51 -27.75 13.56
CA ALA A 763 -27.36 -28.92 13.40
C ALA A 763 -26.76 -30.18 14.05
N LEU A 764 -25.43 -30.36 14.00
CA LEU A 764 -24.74 -31.44 14.74
C LEU A 764 -24.87 -31.32 16.26
N VAL A 765 -24.99 -30.09 16.77
CA VAL A 765 -25.25 -29.85 18.21
C VAL A 765 -26.71 -30.15 18.56
N LEU A 766 -27.66 -29.66 17.76
CA LEU A 766 -29.09 -29.79 18.07
C LEU A 766 -29.64 -31.20 17.84
N PHE A 767 -29.15 -31.91 16.82
CA PHE A 767 -29.70 -33.20 16.39
C PHE A 767 -28.70 -34.35 16.40
N GLY A 768 -27.43 -34.05 16.64
CA GLY A 768 -26.33 -35.00 16.58
C GLY A 768 -25.75 -35.37 17.96
N PRO A 769 -24.56 -36.04 17.96
CA PRO A 769 -23.93 -36.54 19.17
C PRO A 769 -23.32 -35.44 20.07
N LEU A 770 -23.14 -34.21 19.56
CA LEU A 770 -22.55 -33.11 20.32
C LEU A 770 -23.51 -32.46 21.32
N GLY A 771 -24.82 -32.71 21.20
CA GLY A 771 -25.83 -32.10 22.07
C GLY A 771 -25.66 -32.42 23.54
N GLY A 772 -25.31 -33.68 23.88
CA GLY A 772 -25.05 -34.09 25.27
C GLY A 772 -23.84 -33.39 25.89
N LEU A 773 -22.82 -33.09 25.09
CA LEU A 773 -21.62 -32.35 25.53
C LEU A 773 -21.88 -30.89 25.85
N LEU A 774 -22.89 -30.30 25.20
CA LEU A 774 -23.26 -28.89 25.34
C LEU A 774 -24.53 -28.70 26.20
N HIS A 775 -24.94 -29.68 26.93
CA HIS A 775 -26.14 -29.72 27.78
C HIS A 775 -27.40 -29.29 26.99
N ILE A 776 -27.51 -29.75 25.74
CA ILE A 776 -28.69 -29.48 24.89
C ILE A 776 -29.75 -30.55 25.15
N HIS A 777 -30.93 -30.11 25.54
CA HIS A 777 -32.08 -30.98 25.83
C HIS A 777 -33.06 -31.01 24.64
N LYS A 778 -33.82 -32.07 24.54
CA LYS A 778 -34.87 -32.18 23.50
C LYS A 778 -35.95 -31.17 23.70
N VAL A 779 -36.16 -30.32 22.70
CA VAL A 779 -37.24 -29.31 22.66
C VAL A 779 -38.23 -29.59 21.52
N ALA A 780 -39.47 -29.16 21.66
CA ALA A 780 -40.45 -29.34 20.63
C ALA A 780 -40.09 -28.54 19.38
N THR A 781 -40.17 -29.18 18.23
CA THR A 781 -39.79 -28.58 16.94
C THR A 781 -40.51 -27.29 16.60
N HIS A 782 -41.80 -27.18 16.96
CA HIS A 782 -42.56 -25.93 16.75
C HIS A 782 -42.06 -24.78 17.61
N HIS A 783 -41.65 -24.99 18.88
CA HIS A 783 -41.07 -23.95 19.71
C HIS A 783 -39.71 -23.52 19.13
N MET A 784 -38.87 -24.48 18.70
CA MET A 784 -37.57 -24.19 18.05
C MET A 784 -37.75 -23.34 16.80
N ILE A 785 -38.73 -23.67 15.94
CA ILE A 785 -39.00 -22.91 14.71
C ILE A 785 -39.52 -21.50 15.05
N THR A 786 -40.48 -21.40 15.97
CA THR A 786 -41.09 -20.11 16.36
C THR A 786 -40.04 -19.17 16.95
N ILE A 787 -39.22 -19.65 17.89
CA ILE A 787 -38.15 -18.84 18.49
C ILE A 787 -37.06 -18.55 17.48
N GLY A 788 -36.67 -19.51 16.64
CA GLY A 788 -35.73 -19.27 15.56
C GLY A 788 -36.18 -18.19 14.58
N LEU A 789 -37.44 -18.21 14.14
CA LEU A 789 -37.99 -17.17 13.26
C LEU A 789 -38.04 -15.80 13.95
N ALA A 790 -38.49 -15.73 15.20
CA ALA A 790 -38.47 -14.48 15.97
C ALA A 790 -37.04 -13.92 16.10
N SER A 791 -36.07 -14.77 16.44
CA SER A 791 -34.66 -14.42 16.59
C SER A 791 -33.98 -14.02 15.29
N LEU A 792 -34.49 -14.42 14.14
CA LEU A 792 -34.02 -13.98 12.83
C LEU A 792 -34.66 -12.63 12.44
N ILE A 793 -35.97 -12.51 12.58
CA ILE A 793 -36.73 -11.37 12.03
C ILE A 793 -36.55 -10.10 12.90
N ILE A 794 -36.65 -10.22 14.23
CA ILE A 794 -36.62 -9.05 15.13
C ILE A 794 -35.28 -8.28 15.03
N PRO A 795 -34.08 -8.90 15.12
CA PRO A 795 -32.82 -8.17 14.99
C PRO A 795 -32.60 -7.54 13.62
N ILE A 796 -33.12 -8.17 12.54
CA ILE A 796 -33.07 -7.57 11.20
C ILE A 796 -33.97 -6.34 11.16
N ALA A 797 -35.21 -6.44 11.65
CA ALA A 797 -36.17 -5.35 11.64
C ALA A 797 -35.71 -4.14 12.48
N THR A 798 -35.22 -4.38 13.70
CA THR A 798 -34.68 -3.31 14.57
C THR A 798 -33.46 -2.61 13.94
N SER A 799 -32.58 -3.37 13.29
CA SER A 799 -31.44 -2.80 12.57
C SER A 799 -31.85 -2.00 11.34
N GLU A 800 -32.85 -2.46 10.57
CA GLU A 800 -33.35 -1.73 9.39
C GLU A 800 -34.06 -0.43 9.79
N ILE A 801 -34.85 -0.42 10.88
CA ILE A 801 -35.45 0.79 11.44
C ILE A 801 -34.36 1.79 11.86
N HIS A 802 -33.33 1.32 12.57
CA HIS A 802 -32.18 2.15 12.94
C HIS A 802 -31.45 2.74 11.74
N LYS A 803 -31.15 1.93 10.70
CA LYS A 803 -30.49 2.37 9.47
C LYS A 803 -31.33 3.40 8.71
N TRP A 804 -32.65 3.20 8.67
CA TRP A 804 -33.59 4.14 8.05
C TRP A 804 -33.59 5.50 8.77
N TRP A 805 -33.69 5.49 10.10
CA TRP A 805 -33.63 6.71 10.91
C TRP A 805 -32.30 7.45 10.78
N THR A 806 -31.19 6.73 10.77
CA THR A 806 -29.85 7.32 10.60
C THR A 806 -29.69 7.96 9.22
N ARG A 807 -30.22 7.33 8.17
CA ARG A 807 -30.21 7.89 6.81
C ARG A 807 -30.99 9.20 6.70
N GLN A 808 -32.17 9.30 7.34
CA GLN A 808 -32.95 10.55 7.40
C GLN A 808 -32.18 11.67 8.10
N LYS A 809 -31.63 11.41 9.30
CA LYS A 809 -30.83 12.41 10.01
C LYS A 809 -29.59 12.91 9.28
N LEU A 810 -28.99 12.06 8.46
CA LEU A 810 -27.83 12.47 7.62
C LEU A 810 -28.30 13.27 6.38
N ALA A 811 -29.44 12.98 5.81
CA ALA A 811 -30.04 13.75 4.73
C ALA A 811 -30.42 15.17 5.19
N ASP A 812 -31.03 15.31 6.36
CA ASP A 812 -31.42 16.61 6.96
C ASP A 812 -30.20 17.49 7.34
N ARG A 813 -29.00 16.93 7.49
CA ARG A 813 -27.77 17.68 7.76
C ARG A 813 -27.05 18.14 6.49
N VAL A 814 -27.41 17.61 5.34
CA VAL A 814 -26.82 17.96 4.03
C VAL A 814 -27.67 18.97 3.27
N LEU A 815 -28.95 19.13 3.65
CA LEU A 815 -29.84 20.23 3.29
C LEU A 815 -29.63 21.42 4.24
#